data_0a55ddd7c4b63379729b8516ffed5945
#
_entry.id   0a55ddd7c4b63379729b8516ffed5945
#
_cell.length_a   1.000
_cell.length_b   1.000
_cell.length_c   1.000
_cell.angle_alpha   90.00
_cell.angle_beta   90.00
_cell.angle_gamma   90.00
#
_symmetry.space_group_name_H-M   'P 1'
#
loop_
_entity.id
_entity.type
_entity.pdbx_description
1 polymer ?
#
loop_
_entity_poly.entity_id
_entity_poly.type
_entity_poly.pdbx_seq_one_letter_code
_entity_poly.pdbx_strand_id
1 'polypeptide(L)'
;AAPSQARRYTVSQLHESHPVVNGLIPQVPDNDPQETAEWVESLSGLINEKGGPRARYILLHMLDEARRNGVQLPQEYTTPYVNTIPVDQEPYFPGDEAMEREYRRWIRWNAAVQVTRAQRPGVKVGGHISSYASVATLYEVGLNHFFRGKDHPGGGDHVFFQGHASPGPYARAFLEGRLSEEEMDGFRQQVSTKHGLPSYPHPRQLEHFWEFPTVSLGLGPAEAIYQAWFDRYLFMNGIKDTSQQHTWAFIGDGEMDEPESRGMLQLAAQQRLDNLTFVINCNLQRLDGPVRGNGKIIQELEAFFKGAGWNVIKVIWGRGWDQLLAADKDDALVHVMNETLDGDYQTFRANDGAYVREHFFGRDPRTKEMVKNWTDEQLWELKRGGHDYRKVYAAYKAAMDHTGQPTVVLAHTIKGYALGTHFAGRNSTHQMKKLTLDDAKQLRDRLQIPITDEELERDPYMPPYYMPPADHPALQYMKERREILGGWVPERRADRAPKLPELPTRPFEALSKGSGKLEVATTMALVRLFKDLIKDKQVGKYFVPIIPDEARTFGLDAIFPSAKIFNTTGQSYTPVDADMMLSYRESERGQIMHTGITEAGSAAAFQVVGTAYATHDLPMVPIYIFYSMFGFQRTGDQFWAAGDQMTKGFVIGATAGRTTLAGEGLQHMDGHSQVLAATNHAFVSYDPAYAYEIRYIMADGLQRMYGDADGRDPNVMYYITVYNEPIRQPAEPENVDVEGIIKGIYNVDEHQNFGGPKAQLLASGVGVPWAREARELLARDWGVDAAVWSVTSWNELRRD
;
A
#
# COMPACT_ATOMS: atom_id res chain seq x y z
N ALA A 1 15.76 44.91 25.87
CA ALA A 1 14.75 44.05 25.23
C ALA A 1 13.83 43.49 26.33
N ALA A 2 12.61 44.01 26.44
CA ALA A 2 11.62 43.52 27.36
C ALA A 2 10.94 42.25 26.79
N PRO A 3 10.60 41.25 27.63
CA PRO A 3 9.90 40.06 27.14
C PRO A 3 8.47 40.43 26.78
N SER A 4 8.01 40.00 25.61
CA SER A 4 6.63 40.12 25.14
C SER A 4 5.69 39.41 26.13
N GLN A 5 4.78 40.12 26.73
CA GLN A 5 3.69 39.56 27.52
C GLN A 5 2.78 38.72 26.57
N ALA A 6 2.84 37.42 26.69
CA ALA A 6 1.82 36.53 26.11
C ALA A 6 0.47 36.85 26.76
N ARG A 7 -0.47 37.40 25.99
CA ARG A 7 -1.86 37.63 26.45
C ARG A 7 -2.47 36.25 26.76
N ARG A 8 -2.73 35.99 28.03
CA ARG A 8 -3.56 34.86 28.46
C ARG A 8 -5.03 35.26 28.24
N TYR A 9 -5.66 34.63 27.28
CA TYR A 9 -7.12 34.74 27.11
C TYR A 9 -7.79 33.94 28.23
N THR A 10 -8.81 34.51 28.85
CA THR A 10 -9.65 33.83 29.83
C THR A 10 -10.71 33.02 29.12
N VAL A 11 -11.12 31.87 29.68
CA VAL A 11 -12.10 30.91 29.09
C VAL A 11 -13.45 31.61 28.77
N SER A 12 -13.80 32.72 29.41
CA SER A 12 -15.00 33.51 29.12
C SER A 12 -14.95 34.30 27.81
N GLN A 13 -13.77 34.50 27.21
CA GLN A 13 -13.61 35.18 25.91
C GLN A 13 -13.71 34.24 24.73
N LEU A 14 -13.82 32.92 24.97
CA LEU A 14 -13.99 31.89 23.93
C LEU A 14 -15.47 31.60 23.60
N HIS A 15 -16.42 32.26 24.26
CA HIS A 15 -17.87 32.03 24.06
C HIS A 15 -18.57 33.07 23.17
N GLU A 16 -17.86 34.02 22.60
CA GLU A 16 -18.43 34.82 21.51
C GLU A 16 -18.38 33.99 20.22
N SER A 17 -19.50 33.89 19.53
CA SER A 17 -19.71 33.11 18.34
C SER A 17 -18.79 33.58 17.18
N HIS A 18 -17.59 33.05 17.11
CA HIS A 18 -16.73 33.26 15.96
C HIS A 18 -17.04 32.22 14.89
N PRO A 19 -17.15 32.58 13.60
CA PRO A 19 -17.33 31.60 12.57
C PRO A 19 -16.13 30.66 12.55
N VAL A 20 -16.39 29.35 12.68
CA VAL A 20 -15.36 28.33 12.61
C VAL A 20 -15.09 28.03 11.14
N VAL A 21 -13.99 28.56 10.62
CA VAL A 21 -13.51 28.24 9.27
C VAL A 21 -12.46 27.14 9.40
N ASN A 22 -12.68 25.99 8.77
CA ASN A 22 -11.77 24.82 8.77
C ASN A 22 -11.53 24.17 10.15
N GLY A 23 -12.46 24.30 11.10
CA GLY A 23 -12.26 23.82 12.46
C GLY A 23 -11.26 24.66 13.28
N LEU A 24 -10.81 25.79 12.74
CA LEU A 24 -9.97 26.77 13.44
C LEU A 24 -10.79 28.03 13.71
N ILE A 25 -10.68 28.55 14.93
CA ILE A 25 -11.27 29.82 15.31
C ILE A 25 -10.50 30.93 14.60
N PRO A 26 -11.12 31.78 13.76
CA PRO A 26 -10.43 32.90 13.15
C PRO A 26 -9.96 33.86 14.26
N GLN A 27 -8.71 34.30 14.14
CA GLN A 27 -8.10 35.22 15.12
C GLN A 27 -8.56 36.66 14.96
N VAL A 28 -9.51 36.94 14.06
CA VAL A 28 -10.02 38.27 13.76
C VAL A 28 -11.40 38.42 14.44
N PRO A 29 -11.54 39.26 15.46
CA PRO A 29 -12.83 39.52 16.06
C PRO A 29 -13.77 40.22 15.06
N ASP A 30 -15.07 39.90 15.13
CA ASP A 30 -16.10 40.63 14.39
C ASP A 30 -16.30 41.99 15.07
N ASN A 31 -15.91 43.06 14.37
CA ASN A 31 -16.01 44.42 14.86
C ASN A 31 -17.34 45.08 14.52
N ASP A 32 -18.12 44.49 13.60
CA ASP A 32 -19.44 44.97 13.18
C ASP A 32 -20.38 43.80 12.86
N PRO A 33 -20.98 43.17 13.88
CA PRO A 33 -21.90 42.07 13.72
C PRO A 33 -23.13 42.38 12.86
N GLN A 34 -23.55 43.65 12.80
CA GLN A 34 -24.70 44.06 12.00
C GLN A 34 -24.34 44.04 10.50
N GLU A 35 -23.18 44.58 10.11
CA GLU A 35 -22.70 44.56 8.73
C GLU A 35 -22.48 43.11 8.28
N THR A 36 -21.90 42.28 9.15
CA THR A 36 -21.71 40.85 8.89
C THR A 36 -23.04 40.14 8.61
N ALA A 37 -24.07 40.40 9.39
CA ALA A 37 -25.41 39.84 9.20
C ALA A 37 -26.03 40.26 7.87
N GLU A 38 -25.88 41.53 7.46
CA GLU A 38 -26.38 42.07 6.19
C GLU A 38 -25.74 41.38 4.96
N TRP A 39 -24.43 41.12 5.01
CA TRP A 39 -23.73 40.37 3.97
C TRP A 39 -24.18 38.90 3.87
N VAL A 40 -24.36 38.21 5.00
CA VAL A 40 -24.86 36.84 5.08
C VAL A 40 -26.28 36.73 4.55
N GLU A 41 -27.16 37.70 4.93
CA GLU A 41 -28.56 37.75 4.48
C GLU A 41 -28.65 38.00 2.95
N SER A 42 -27.79 38.87 2.42
CA SER A 42 -27.69 39.15 0.99
C SER A 42 -27.27 37.91 0.21
N LEU A 43 -26.30 37.17 0.71
CA LEU A 43 -25.87 35.88 0.08
C LEU A 43 -27.00 34.84 0.13
N SER A 44 -27.67 34.72 1.27
CA SER A 44 -28.81 33.81 1.46
C SER A 44 -29.97 34.12 0.50
N GLY A 45 -30.27 35.43 0.32
CA GLY A 45 -31.27 35.92 -0.66
C GLY A 45 -30.87 35.55 -2.10
N LEU A 46 -29.59 35.72 -2.43
CA LEU A 46 -29.07 35.34 -3.76
C LEU A 46 -29.20 33.82 -4.03
N ILE A 47 -28.88 32.98 -3.04
CA ILE A 47 -28.99 31.52 -3.14
C ILE A 47 -30.45 31.14 -3.39
N ASN A 48 -31.38 31.72 -2.59
CA ASN A 48 -32.81 31.42 -2.67
C ASN A 48 -33.43 31.85 -4.01
N GLU A 49 -33.05 33.01 -4.52
CA GLU A 49 -33.64 33.55 -5.75
C GLU A 49 -33.00 33.03 -7.05
N LYS A 50 -31.68 32.86 -7.07
CA LYS A 50 -30.91 32.58 -8.32
C LYS A 50 -30.21 31.22 -8.28
N GLY A 51 -30.26 30.52 -7.16
CA GLY A 51 -29.66 29.19 -7.01
C GLY A 51 -28.14 29.20 -6.74
N GLY A 52 -27.63 28.03 -6.31
CA GLY A 52 -26.23 27.80 -5.95
C GLY A 52 -25.21 28.17 -7.03
N PRO A 53 -25.44 27.86 -8.34
CA PRO A 53 -24.47 28.19 -9.37
C PRO A 53 -24.19 29.70 -9.49
N ARG A 54 -25.22 30.53 -9.36
CA ARG A 54 -25.06 32.00 -9.41
C ARG A 54 -24.36 32.53 -8.16
N ALA A 55 -24.72 32.03 -6.99
CA ALA A 55 -24.08 32.41 -5.73
C ALA A 55 -22.59 32.06 -5.76
N ARG A 56 -22.24 30.86 -6.24
CA ARG A 56 -20.85 30.42 -6.44
C ARG A 56 -20.07 31.37 -7.35
N TYR A 57 -20.66 31.77 -8.46
CA TYR A 57 -20.05 32.73 -9.40
C TYR A 57 -19.72 34.06 -8.73
N ILE A 58 -20.67 34.60 -7.95
CA ILE A 58 -20.48 35.88 -7.22
C ILE A 58 -19.40 35.74 -6.15
N LEU A 59 -19.43 34.65 -5.35
CA LEU A 59 -18.40 34.40 -4.35
C LEU A 59 -17.00 34.33 -4.96
N LEU A 60 -16.84 33.63 -6.08
CA LEU A 60 -15.54 33.53 -6.77
C LEU A 60 -15.06 34.90 -7.26
N HIS A 61 -15.94 35.75 -7.76
CA HIS A 61 -15.61 37.12 -8.15
C HIS A 61 -15.23 38.01 -6.95
N MET A 62 -15.91 37.88 -5.83
CA MET A 62 -15.56 38.59 -4.58
C MET A 62 -14.19 38.16 -4.05
N LEU A 63 -13.90 36.87 -4.08
CA LEU A 63 -12.58 36.33 -3.68
C LEU A 63 -11.45 36.81 -4.62
N ASP A 64 -11.71 36.90 -5.94
CA ASP A 64 -10.75 37.43 -6.89
C ASP A 64 -10.49 38.92 -6.66
N GLU A 65 -11.54 39.70 -6.41
CA GLU A 65 -11.41 41.12 -6.10
C GLU A 65 -10.69 41.36 -4.77
N ALA A 66 -10.96 40.55 -3.74
CA ALA A 66 -10.23 40.59 -2.49
C ALA A 66 -8.73 40.35 -2.69
N ARG A 67 -8.36 39.35 -3.52
CA ARG A 67 -6.95 39.08 -3.90
C ARG A 67 -6.30 40.26 -4.59
N ARG A 68 -6.98 40.88 -5.56
CA ARG A 68 -6.47 42.04 -6.30
C ARG A 68 -6.19 43.24 -5.36
N ASN A 69 -6.95 43.33 -4.28
CA ASN A 69 -6.77 44.39 -3.26
C ASN A 69 -5.84 43.95 -2.11
N GLY A 70 -5.12 42.84 -2.24
CA GLY A 70 -4.13 42.41 -1.27
C GLY A 70 -4.71 41.82 0.03
N VAL A 71 -6.01 41.52 0.06
CA VAL A 71 -6.63 40.84 1.22
C VAL A 71 -6.15 39.40 1.26
N GLN A 72 -5.55 38.99 2.37
CA GLN A 72 -5.20 37.61 2.59
C GLN A 72 -6.47 36.78 2.85
N LEU A 73 -6.82 35.92 1.90
CA LEU A 73 -7.98 35.06 2.04
C LEU A 73 -7.64 33.83 2.86
N PRO A 74 -8.51 33.42 3.77
CA PRO A 74 -8.39 32.11 4.40
C PRO A 74 -8.48 31.03 3.33
N GLN A 75 -7.57 30.05 3.37
CA GLN A 75 -7.64 28.91 2.50
C GLN A 75 -8.52 27.85 3.15
N GLU A 76 -9.63 27.52 2.51
CA GLU A 76 -10.47 26.40 2.97
C GLU A 76 -9.86 25.07 2.53
N TYR A 77 -9.14 24.43 3.44
CA TYR A 77 -8.57 23.10 3.21
C TYR A 77 -9.55 21.97 3.53
N THR A 78 -10.58 22.25 4.32
CA THR A 78 -11.58 21.28 4.78
C THR A 78 -13.00 21.78 4.57
N THR A 79 -13.93 20.84 4.47
CA THR A 79 -15.37 21.10 4.46
C THR A 79 -15.99 20.78 5.84
N PRO A 80 -17.22 21.21 6.14
CA PRO A 80 -17.87 20.86 7.41
C PRO A 80 -17.83 19.36 7.73
N TYR A 81 -17.91 19.00 9.00
CA TYR A 81 -17.81 17.62 9.49
C TYR A 81 -19.11 16.82 9.21
N VAL A 82 -19.48 16.76 7.95
CA VAL A 82 -20.66 16.06 7.42
C VAL A 82 -20.29 15.20 6.22
N ASN A 83 -21.22 14.39 5.75
CA ASN A 83 -21.01 13.57 4.55
C ASN A 83 -20.81 14.45 3.32
N THR A 84 -19.88 14.04 2.44
CA THR A 84 -19.63 14.75 1.16
C THR A 84 -20.80 14.62 0.20
N ILE A 85 -21.47 13.46 0.18
CA ILE A 85 -22.62 13.20 -0.70
C ILE A 85 -23.89 13.57 0.06
N PRO A 86 -24.68 14.55 -0.39
CA PRO A 86 -25.96 14.89 0.19
C PRO A 86 -26.98 13.75 -0.01
N VAL A 87 -27.97 13.68 0.86
CA VAL A 87 -28.98 12.60 0.86
C VAL A 87 -29.75 12.51 -0.47
N ASP A 88 -30.06 13.64 -1.08
CA ASP A 88 -30.77 13.74 -2.36
C ASP A 88 -29.92 13.33 -3.58
N GLN A 89 -28.62 13.19 -3.40
CA GLN A 89 -27.67 12.72 -4.42
C GLN A 89 -27.20 11.27 -4.20
N GLU A 90 -27.67 10.63 -3.13
CA GLU A 90 -27.34 9.24 -2.89
C GLU A 90 -28.00 8.31 -3.93
N PRO A 91 -27.23 7.45 -4.60
CA PRO A 91 -27.79 6.48 -5.53
C PRO A 91 -28.65 5.44 -4.80
N TYR A 92 -29.61 4.87 -5.52
CA TYR A 92 -30.38 3.74 -5.02
C TYR A 92 -29.45 2.56 -4.68
N PHE A 93 -29.63 1.96 -3.50
CA PHE A 93 -28.89 0.77 -3.10
C PHE A 93 -29.46 -0.47 -3.80
N PRO A 94 -28.70 -1.16 -4.65
CA PRO A 94 -29.24 -2.23 -5.50
C PRO A 94 -29.33 -3.59 -4.79
N GLY A 95 -28.78 -3.73 -3.58
CA GLY A 95 -28.71 -4.98 -2.84
C GLY A 95 -29.99 -5.31 -2.07
N ASP A 96 -30.16 -6.57 -1.71
CA ASP A 96 -31.18 -7.01 -0.76
C ASP A 96 -30.70 -6.76 0.68
N GLU A 97 -31.27 -5.72 1.31
CA GLU A 97 -30.85 -5.29 2.65
C GLU A 97 -31.08 -6.35 3.72
N ALA A 98 -32.11 -7.17 3.60
CA ALA A 98 -32.43 -8.20 4.58
C ALA A 98 -31.42 -9.35 4.51
N MET A 99 -31.19 -9.87 3.31
CA MET A 99 -30.20 -10.93 3.07
C MET A 99 -28.79 -10.50 3.43
N GLU A 100 -28.39 -9.29 3.00
CA GLU A 100 -27.07 -8.76 3.32
C GLU A 100 -26.86 -8.51 4.81
N ARG A 101 -27.88 -8.08 5.53
CA ARG A 101 -27.83 -7.93 6.98
C ARG A 101 -27.64 -9.28 7.67
N GLU A 102 -28.26 -10.33 7.15
CA GLU A 102 -28.26 -11.66 7.74
C GLU A 102 -26.84 -12.28 7.67
N TYR A 103 -26.25 -12.42 6.49
CA TYR A 103 -24.93 -13.04 6.42
C TYR A 103 -23.80 -12.16 6.98
N ARG A 104 -23.94 -10.82 7.00
CA ARG A 104 -23.00 -9.96 7.75
C ARG A 104 -22.97 -10.28 9.25
N ARG A 105 -24.08 -10.68 9.85
CA ARG A 105 -24.13 -11.14 11.24
C ARG A 105 -23.37 -12.46 11.41
N TRP A 106 -23.52 -13.39 10.50
CA TRP A 106 -22.80 -14.68 10.51
C TRP A 106 -21.29 -14.48 10.36
N ILE A 107 -20.85 -13.62 9.43
CA ILE A 107 -19.43 -13.32 9.25
C ILE A 107 -18.86 -12.69 10.52
N ARG A 108 -19.54 -11.72 11.13
CA ARG A 108 -19.08 -11.10 12.40
C ARG A 108 -19.00 -12.13 13.53
N TRP A 109 -19.96 -13.02 13.63
CA TRP A 109 -19.92 -14.10 14.61
C TRP A 109 -18.73 -15.03 14.38
N ASN A 110 -18.58 -15.56 13.19
CA ASN A 110 -17.52 -16.51 12.86
C ASN A 110 -16.11 -15.89 13.03
N ALA A 111 -15.92 -14.62 12.69
CA ALA A 111 -14.67 -13.90 12.93
C ALA A 111 -14.37 -13.76 14.44
N ALA A 112 -15.38 -13.46 15.25
CA ALA A 112 -15.22 -13.38 16.71
C ALA A 112 -14.95 -14.74 17.34
N VAL A 113 -15.61 -15.80 16.87
CA VAL A 113 -15.38 -17.19 17.28
C VAL A 113 -13.95 -17.61 16.92
N GLN A 114 -13.47 -17.34 15.70
CA GLN A 114 -12.12 -17.67 15.27
C GLN A 114 -11.06 -17.11 16.24
N VAL A 115 -11.17 -15.81 16.56
CA VAL A 115 -10.25 -15.15 17.49
C VAL A 115 -10.37 -15.72 18.92
N THR A 116 -11.58 -16.05 19.35
CA THR A 116 -11.83 -16.64 20.68
C THR A 116 -11.24 -18.05 20.77
N ARG A 117 -11.49 -18.92 19.79
CA ARG A 117 -10.90 -20.28 19.74
C ARG A 117 -9.38 -20.25 19.68
N ALA A 118 -8.77 -19.23 19.07
CA ALA A 118 -7.32 -19.03 19.07
C ALA A 118 -6.74 -18.72 20.47
N GLN A 119 -7.59 -18.44 21.47
CA GLN A 119 -7.21 -18.26 22.89
C GLN A 119 -7.40 -19.52 23.74
N ARG A 120 -7.85 -20.65 23.16
CA ARG A 120 -8.06 -21.90 23.90
C ARG A 120 -6.79 -22.37 24.63
N PRO A 121 -6.92 -23.12 25.73
CA PRO A 121 -5.78 -23.71 26.43
C PRO A 121 -4.90 -24.52 25.47
N GLY A 122 -3.58 -24.36 25.63
CA GLY A 122 -2.57 -25.00 24.76
C GLY A 122 -2.22 -24.21 23.47
N VAL A 123 -3.05 -23.25 23.02
CA VAL A 123 -2.79 -22.41 21.84
C VAL A 123 -2.43 -20.99 22.25
N LYS A 124 -3.35 -20.22 22.80
CA LYS A 124 -3.15 -18.87 23.38
C LYS A 124 -2.49 -17.83 22.44
N VAL A 125 -2.74 -17.89 21.14
CA VAL A 125 -2.16 -16.97 20.14
C VAL A 125 -3.00 -15.71 19.93
N GLY A 126 -4.28 -15.74 20.29
CA GLY A 126 -5.18 -14.59 20.20
C GLY A 126 -5.52 -14.15 18.79
N GLY A 127 -5.69 -12.84 18.61
CA GLY A 127 -6.04 -12.23 17.33
C GLY A 127 -6.53 -10.79 17.49
N HIS A 128 -6.81 -10.13 16.38
CA HIS A 128 -7.34 -8.78 16.34
C HIS A 128 -8.76 -8.78 15.77
N ILE A 129 -9.76 -8.74 16.65
CA ILE A 129 -11.17 -8.68 16.22
C ILE A 129 -11.67 -7.25 16.07
N SER A 130 -11.13 -6.31 16.86
CA SER A 130 -11.67 -4.95 16.96
C SER A 130 -11.47 -4.13 15.69
N SER A 131 -10.36 -4.33 14.97
CA SER A 131 -10.10 -3.69 13.68
C SER A 131 -11.07 -4.20 12.62
N TYR A 132 -11.26 -5.52 12.52
CA TYR A 132 -12.27 -6.08 11.61
C TYR A 132 -13.67 -5.59 11.96
N ALA A 133 -14.03 -5.57 13.23
CA ALA A 133 -15.35 -5.11 13.66
C ALA A 133 -15.65 -3.68 13.16
N SER A 134 -14.64 -2.81 13.08
CA SER A 134 -14.81 -1.45 12.54
C SER A 134 -14.97 -1.42 11.03
N VAL A 135 -14.23 -2.26 10.29
CA VAL A 135 -14.17 -2.20 8.82
C VAL A 135 -15.19 -3.12 8.13
N ALA A 136 -15.88 -4.00 8.87
CA ALA A 136 -16.69 -5.07 8.31
C ALA A 136 -17.77 -4.61 7.31
N THR A 137 -18.43 -3.48 7.54
CA THR A 137 -19.42 -2.94 6.59
C THR A 137 -18.74 -2.46 5.30
N LEU A 138 -17.56 -1.86 5.41
CA LEU A 138 -16.78 -1.38 4.27
C LEU A 138 -16.37 -2.55 3.36
N TYR A 139 -15.94 -3.68 3.95
CA TYR A 139 -15.59 -4.89 3.20
C TYR A 139 -16.81 -5.50 2.51
N GLU A 140 -17.90 -5.67 3.23
CA GLU A 140 -19.08 -6.36 2.69
C GLU A 140 -19.74 -5.59 1.54
N VAL A 141 -19.81 -4.28 1.61
CA VAL A 141 -20.30 -3.47 0.47
C VAL A 141 -19.38 -3.62 -0.74
N GLY A 142 -18.06 -3.61 -0.53
CA GLY A 142 -17.09 -3.84 -1.62
C GLY A 142 -17.23 -5.23 -2.24
N LEU A 143 -17.25 -6.28 -1.42
CA LEU A 143 -17.35 -7.67 -1.84
C LEU A 143 -18.67 -8.01 -2.54
N ASN A 144 -19.76 -7.33 -2.19
CA ASN A 144 -21.07 -7.62 -2.77
C ASN A 144 -21.39 -6.80 -4.03
N HIS A 145 -20.78 -5.63 -4.20
CA HIS A 145 -21.21 -4.67 -5.22
C HIS A 145 -20.13 -4.13 -6.11
N PHE A 146 -18.83 -4.21 -5.72
CA PHE A 146 -17.76 -3.50 -6.42
C PHE A 146 -16.57 -4.39 -6.80
N PHE A 147 -16.01 -5.17 -5.86
CA PHE A 147 -14.74 -5.87 -6.08
C PHE A 147 -14.92 -7.01 -7.08
N ARG A 148 -14.33 -6.87 -8.25
CA ARG A 148 -14.38 -7.88 -9.30
C ARG A 148 -13.37 -8.99 -9.05
N GLY A 149 -13.81 -10.23 -9.22
CA GLY A 149 -12.94 -11.40 -9.20
C GLY A 149 -12.21 -11.60 -10.53
N LYS A 150 -11.26 -12.52 -10.54
CA LYS A 150 -10.34 -12.72 -11.69
C LYS A 150 -11.01 -13.25 -12.97
N ASP A 151 -12.23 -13.78 -12.88
CA ASP A 151 -13.00 -14.25 -14.04
C ASP A 151 -13.98 -13.20 -14.60
N HIS A 152 -13.96 -11.97 -14.06
CA HIS A 152 -14.75 -10.88 -14.60
C HIS A 152 -14.23 -10.47 -15.99
N PRO A 153 -15.10 -10.24 -16.99
CA PRO A 153 -14.66 -9.88 -18.36
C PRO A 153 -13.77 -8.63 -18.45
N GLY A 154 -13.97 -7.67 -17.53
CA GLY A 154 -13.13 -6.47 -17.42
C GLY A 154 -11.84 -6.64 -16.62
N GLY A 155 -11.49 -7.88 -16.24
CA GLY A 155 -10.38 -8.19 -15.35
C GLY A 155 -10.75 -8.11 -13.87
N GLY A 156 -10.00 -8.81 -13.02
CA GLY A 156 -10.15 -8.77 -11.56
C GLY A 156 -9.56 -7.49 -10.97
N ASP A 157 -10.19 -6.97 -9.93
CA ASP A 157 -9.67 -5.83 -9.17
C ASP A 157 -8.59 -6.26 -8.18
N HIS A 158 -7.74 -5.31 -7.80
CA HIS A 158 -6.72 -5.49 -6.79
C HIS A 158 -7.22 -4.94 -5.45
N VAL A 159 -7.32 -5.79 -4.43
CA VAL A 159 -7.86 -5.39 -3.12
C VAL A 159 -6.83 -5.63 -2.01
N PHE A 160 -6.30 -4.54 -1.48
CA PHE A 160 -5.39 -4.51 -0.35
C PHE A 160 -6.21 -4.46 0.94
N PHE A 161 -6.41 -5.60 1.57
CA PHE A 161 -7.15 -5.70 2.83
C PHE A 161 -6.27 -5.21 3.99
N GLN A 162 -6.87 -4.48 4.94
CA GLN A 162 -6.15 -4.02 6.13
C GLN A 162 -5.61 -5.22 6.94
N GLY A 163 -4.32 -5.22 7.25
CA GLY A 163 -3.63 -6.37 7.83
C GLY A 163 -4.28 -6.93 9.09
N HIS A 164 -4.64 -6.04 10.03
CA HIS A 164 -5.26 -6.42 11.31
C HIS A 164 -6.75 -6.82 11.21
N ALA A 165 -7.32 -6.85 10.01
CA ALA A 165 -8.71 -7.23 9.78
C ALA A 165 -8.87 -8.60 9.07
N SER A 166 -7.82 -9.41 9.00
CA SER A 166 -7.79 -10.74 8.37
C SER A 166 -8.90 -11.71 8.85
N PRO A 167 -9.39 -11.69 10.11
CA PRO A 167 -10.48 -12.57 10.53
C PRO A 167 -11.76 -12.42 9.70
N GLY A 168 -12.02 -11.23 9.15
CA GLY A 168 -13.20 -11.00 8.31
C GLY A 168 -13.20 -11.77 7.00
N PRO A 169 -12.19 -11.57 6.13
CA PRO A 169 -12.02 -12.37 4.90
C PRO A 169 -12.00 -13.88 5.16
N TYR A 170 -11.40 -14.37 6.24
CA TYR A 170 -11.44 -15.79 6.58
C TYR A 170 -12.85 -16.25 6.95
N ALA A 171 -13.57 -15.51 7.80
CA ALA A 171 -14.93 -15.85 8.18
C ALA A 171 -15.90 -15.82 6.98
N ARG A 172 -15.70 -14.92 6.05
CA ARG A 172 -16.44 -14.88 4.79
C ARG A 172 -16.10 -16.07 3.91
N ALA A 173 -14.82 -16.37 3.73
CA ALA A 173 -14.36 -17.52 2.95
C ALA A 173 -14.85 -18.86 3.52
N PHE A 174 -15.01 -18.96 4.84
CA PHE A 174 -15.64 -20.08 5.49
C PHE A 174 -17.11 -20.24 5.04
N LEU A 175 -17.91 -19.18 5.07
CA LEU A 175 -19.29 -19.22 4.57
C LEU A 175 -19.37 -19.49 3.06
N GLU A 176 -18.41 -19.03 2.29
CA GLU A 176 -18.28 -19.32 0.86
C GLU A 176 -17.94 -20.79 0.58
N GLY A 177 -17.51 -21.55 1.60
CA GLY A 177 -17.08 -22.95 1.48
C GLY A 177 -15.63 -23.11 0.98
N ARG A 178 -14.84 -22.06 1.05
CA ARG A 178 -13.42 -22.02 0.64
C ARG A 178 -12.46 -22.40 1.75
N LEU A 179 -12.88 -22.30 3.00
CA LEU A 179 -12.14 -22.69 4.18
C LEU A 179 -12.99 -23.65 5.02
N SER A 180 -12.34 -24.67 5.58
CA SER A 180 -12.93 -25.61 6.51
C SER A 180 -12.89 -25.09 7.96
N GLU A 181 -13.63 -25.72 8.86
CA GLU A 181 -13.58 -25.41 10.30
C GLU A 181 -12.19 -25.73 10.87
N GLU A 182 -11.52 -26.78 10.38
CA GLU A 182 -10.16 -27.12 10.80
C GLU A 182 -9.15 -26.01 10.44
N GLU A 183 -9.26 -25.44 9.22
CA GLU A 183 -8.43 -24.31 8.82
C GLU A 183 -8.73 -23.07 9.66
N MET A 184 -10.00 -22.77 9.92
CA MET A 184 -10.40 -21.67 10.80
C MET A 184 -9.81 -21.81 12.22
N ASP A 185 -9.78 -23.05 12.76
CA ASP A 185 -9.16 -23.37 14.06
C ASP A 185 -7.64 -23.30 14.06
N GLY A 186 -7.04 -23.35 12.88
CA GLY A 186 -5.60 -23.13 12.63
C GLY A 186 -5.18 -21.65 12.57
N PHE A 187 -6.06 -20.71 12.85
CA PHE A 187 -5.72 -19.29 12.82
C PHE A 187 -4.54 -18.94 13.71
N ARG A 188 -3.56 -18.21 13.15
CA ARG A 188 -2.28 -17.85 13.78
C ARG A 188 -1.38 -19.03 14.16
N GLN A 189 -1.57 -20.17 13.54
CA GLN A 189 -0.80 -21.38 13.78
C GLN A 189 -0.10 -21.90 12.50
N GLN A 190 0.16 -21.02 11.56
CA GLN A 190 0.73 -21.33 10.25
C GLN A 190 2.07 -22.09 10.30
N VAL A 191 2.81 -21.99 11.40
CA VAL A 191 4.09 -22.68 11.60
C VAL A 191 3.92 -23.99 12.37
N SER A 192 2.88 -24.10 13.19
CA SER A 192 2.68 -25.20 14.13
C SER A 192 1.68 -26.26 13.67
N THR A 193 0.89 -25.98 12.63
CA THR A 193 -0.12 -26.92 12.11
C THR A 193 -0.09 -26.98 10.59
N LYS A 194 -0.48 -28.12 10.02
CA LYS A 194 -0.52 -28.34 8.57
C LYS A 194 -1.52 -27.42 7.86
N HIS A 195 -2.59 -27.00 8.53
CA HIS A 195 -3.70 -26.22 7.99
C HIS A 195 -3.81 -24.84 8.68
N GLY A 196 -2.67 -24.29 9.14
CA GLY A 196 -2.61 -23.02 9.84
C GLY A 196 -2.87 -21.84 8.92
N LEU A 197 -3.83 -20.98 9.29
CA LEU A 197 -4.04 -19.71 8.62
C LEU A 197 -3.05 -18.66 9.12
N PRO A 198 -2.45 -17.84 8.23
CA PRO A 198 -1.56 -16.76 8.66
C PRO A 198 -2.30 -15.70 9.48
N SER A 199 -1.57 -15.06 10.37
CA SER A 199 -2.08 -14.00 11.25
C SER A 199 -2.63 -12.81 10.48
N TYR A 200 -2.02 -12.54 9.34
CA TYR A 200 -2.25 -11.39 8.48
C TYR A 200 -2.22 -11.83 7.02
N PRO A 201 -2.65 -10.99 6.06
CA PRO A 201 -2.48 -11.29 4.65
C PRO A 201 -1.03 -11.64 4.33
N HIS A 202 -0.79 -12.86 3.87
CA HIS A 202 0.55 -13.39 3.61
C HIS A 202 0.53 -14.34 2.41
N PRO A 203 0.86 -13.88 1.20
CA PRO A 203 0.79 -14.67 -0.03
C PRO A 203 1.60 -15.96 0.00
N ARG A 204 2.83 -15.95 0.52
CA ARG A 204 3.70 -17.15 0.59
C ARG A 204 3.16 -18.24 1.53
N GLN A 205 2.44 -17.87 2.58
CA GLN A 205 1.91 -18.82 3.55
C GLN A 205 0.52 -19.34 3.18
N LEU A 206 -0.23 -18.61 2.35
CA LEU A 206 -1.54 -19.02 1.84
C LEU A 206 -1.65 -18.65 0.36
N GLU A 207 -0.94 -19.39 -0.48
CA GLU A 207 -0.59 -19.03 -1.86
C GLU A 207 -1.77 -18.81 -2.81
N HIS A 208 -2.89 -19.48 -2.59
CA HIS A 208 -4.08 -19.36 -3.46
C HIS A 208 -5.11 -18.36 -2.94
N PHE A 209 -4.85 -17.72 -1.80
CA PHE A 209 -5.82 -16.85 -1.14
C PHE A 209 -5.37 -15.39 -1.15
N TRP A 210 -4.28 -15.07 -0.47
CA TRP A 210 -3.81 -13.69 -0.34
C TRP A 210 -2.98 -13.24 -1.53
N GLU A 211 -3.23 -12.02 -2.02
CA GLU A 211 -2.44 -11.42 -3.10
C GLU A 211 -1.37 -10.45 -2.56
N PHE A 212 -1.70 -9.68 -1.53
CA PHE A 212 -0.87 -8.57 -1.05
C PHE A 212 -0.58 -8.71 0.44
N PRO A 213 0.70 -8.59 0.87
CA PRO A 213 1.08 -8.52 2.27
C PRO A 213 0.87 -7.09 2.78
N THR A 214 0.01 -6.89 3.77
CA THR A 214 -0.41 -5.57 4.23
C THR A 214 -0.16 -5.31 5.71
N VAL A 215 0.57 -6.20 6.41
CA VAL A 215 0.76 -6.09 7.85
C VAL A 215 1.79 -5.05 8.24
N SER A 216 2.85 -4.89 7.45
CA SER A 216 3.78 -3.79 7.65
C SER A 216 3.12 -2.50 7.19
N LEU A 217 2.71 -1.69 8.17
CA LEU A 217 1.88 -0.52 7.95
C LEU A 217 2.59 0.48 7.03
N GLY A 218 1.84 1.06 6.11
CA GLY A 218 2.33 2.01 5.12
C GLY A 218 2.76 1.37 3.80
N LEU A 219 3.20 0.11 3.78
CA LEU A 219 3.66 -0.54 2.55
C LEU A 219 2.50 -0.87 1.60
N GLY A 220 1.36 -1.33 2.14
CA GLY A 220 0.16 -1.60 1.33
C GLY A 220 -0.35 -0.39 0.55
N PRO A 221 -0.54 0.79 1.17
CA PRO A 221 -0.86 2.02 0.46
C PRO A 221 0.14 2.40 -0.64
N ALA A 222 1.43 2.30 -0.35
CA ALA A 222 2.48 2.55 -1.33
C ALA A 222 2.36 1.60 -2.53
N GLU A 223 2.30 0.29 -2.28
CA GLU A 223 2.17 -0.72 -3.33
C GLU A 223 0.89 -0.52 -4.16
N ALA A 224 -0.24 -0.17 -3.53
CA ALA A 224 -1.51 0.06 -4.23
C ALA A 224 -1.43 1.20 -5.25
N ILE A 225 -0.70 2.27 -4.96
CA ILE A 225 -0.45 3.37 -5.91
C ILE A 225 0.29 2.85 -7.14
N TYR A 226 1.38 2.09 -6.92
CA TYR A 226 2.17 1.55 -8.03
C TYR A 226 1.44 0.44 -8.77
N GLN A 227 0.55 -0.32 -8.12
CA GLN A 227 -0.31 -1.30 -8.79
C GLN A 227 -1.27 -0.60 -9.77
N ALA A 228 -1.94 0.46 -9.33
CA ALA A 228 -2.82 1.23 -10.21
C ALA A 228 -2.06 1.90 -11.37
N TRP A 229 -0.82 2.37 -11.12
CA TRP A 229 0.03 2.93 -12.15
C TRP A 229 0.53 1.88 -13.15
N PHE A 230 0.84 0.69 -12.66
CA PHE A 230 1.25 -0.44 -13.50
C PHE A 230 0.08 -0.97 -14.36
N ASP A 231 -1.15 -0.93 -13.87
CA ASP A 231 -2.33 -1.22 -14.68
C ASP A 231 -2.42 -0.26 -15.89
N ARG A 232 -2.20 1.04 -15.66
CA ARG A 232 -2.12 2.03 -16.75
C ARG A 232 -0.95 1.74 -17.71
N TYR A 233 0.20 1.35 -17.17
CA TYR A 233 1.35 0.96 -17.96
C TYR A 233 1.03 -0.21 -18.91
N LEU A 234 0.41 -1.25 -18.41
CA LEU A 234 0.05 -2.43 -19.22
C LEU A 234 -0.94 -2.08 -20.32
N PHE A 235 -1.95 -1.28 -20.00
CA PHE A 235 -2.96 -0.84 -20.96
C PHE A 235 -2.36 0.06 -22.04
N MET A 236 -1.67 1.11 -21.65
CA MET A 236 -1.14 2.12 -22.58
C MET A 236 -0.04 1.56 -23.49
N ASN A 237 0.74 0.62 -23.02
CA ASN A 237 1.72 -0.10 -23.82
C ASN A 237 1.11 -1.22 -24.66
N GLY A 238 -0.20 -1.48 -24.56
CA GLY A 238 -0.88 -2.54 -25.32
C GLY A 238 -0.45 -3.96 -24.96
N ILE A 239 0.02 -4.16 -23.73
CA ILE A 239 0.47 -5.47 -23.23
C ILE A 239 -0.72 -6.29 -22.75
N LYS A 240 -1.62 -5.68 -22.01
CA LYS A 240 -2.87 -6.26 -21.49
C LYS A 240 -3.95 -5.19 -21.38
N ASP A 241 -5.20 -5.55 -21.69
CA ASP A 241 -6.33 -4.66 -21.42
C ASP A 241 -6.68 -4.68 -19.92
N THR A 242 -6.28 -3.64 -19.23
CA THR A 242 -6.53 -3.38 -17.82
C THR A 242 -7.38 -2.12 -17.62
N SER A 243 -8.02 -1.64 -18.70
CA SER A 243 -8.76 -0.37 -18.70
C SER A 243 -9.90 -0.29 -17.69
N GLN A 244 -10.45 -1.45 -17.30
CA GLN A 244 -11.54 -1.55 -16.35
C GLN A 244 -11.10 -2.01 -14.95
N GLN A 245 -9.85 -2.45 -14.77
CA GLN A 245 -9.35 -2.90 -13.47
C GLN A 245 -9.23 -1.72 -12.50
N HIS A 246 -9.54 -1.98 -11.24
CA HIS A 246 -9.50 -0.98 -10.17
C HIS A 246 -8.70 -1.49 -8.99
N THR A 247 -7.94 -0.61 -8.36
CA THR A 247 -7.18 -0.91 -7.14
C THR A 247 -7.85 -0.27 -5.92
N TRP A 248 -8.13 -1.08 -4.92
CA TRP A 248 -8.72 -0.69 -3.64
C TRP A 248 -7.73 -0.94 -2.52
N ALA A 249 -7.49 0.06 -1.67
CA ALA A 249 -6.64 -0.11 -0.49
C ALA A 249 -7.37 0.30 0.79
N PHE A 250 -7.47 -0.62 1.74
CA PHE A 250 -8.04 -0.39 3.06
C PHE A 250 -6.95 -0.07 4.06
N ILE A 251 -7.02 1.11 4.64
CA ILE A 251 -5.96 1.71 5.44
C ILE A 251 -6.54 2.15 6.79
N GLY A 252 -5.84 1.93 7.89
CA GLY A 252 -6.20 2.51 9.18
C GLY A 252 -5.84 4.00 9.24
N ASP A 253 -6.63 4.78 9.97
CA ASP A 253 -6.35 6.21 10.19
C ASP A 253 -5.00 6.42 10.92
N GLY A 254 -4.66 5.54 11.86
CA GLY A 254 -3.35 5.53 12.51
C GLY A 254 -2.21 5.11 11.60
N GLU A 255 -2.46 4.30 10.57
CA GLU A 255 -1.48 3.90 9.55
C GLU A 255 -1.04 5.10 8.69
N MET A 256 -1.85 6.14 8.63
CA MET A 256 -1.47 7.39 7.97
C MET A 256 -0.40 8.20 8.72
N ASP A 257 0.07 7.74 9.88
CA ASP A 257 1.26 8.28 10.52
C ASP A 257 2.56 7.79 9.86
N GLU A 258 2.53 6.64 9.14
CA GLU A 258 3.69 6.10 8.43
C GLU A 258 4.09 6.98 7.24
N PRO A 259 5.39 7.29 7.07
CA PRO A 259 5.88 8.07 5.94
C PRO A 259 5.53 7.44 4.58
N GLU A 260 5.56 6.12 4.48
CA GLU A 260 5.24 5.36 3.26
C GLU A 260 3.79 5.55 2.82
N SER A 261 2.84 5.65 3.78
CA SER A 261 1.43 5.95 3.49
C SER A 261 1.22 7.33 2.87
N ARG A 262 2.14 8.26 3.10
CA ARG A 262 2.05 9.67 2.69
C ARG A 262 2.95 10.01 1.50
N GLY A 263 4.05 9.30 1.36
CA GLY A 263 5.17 9.73 0.50
C GLY A 263 4.90 9.70 -0.99
N MET A 264 3.94 8.90 -1.47
CA MET A 264 3.70 8.69 -2.91
C MET A 264 2.36 9.25 -3.41
N LEU A 265 1.60 9.95 -2.58
CA LEU A 265 0.24 10.42 -2.94
C LEU A 265 0.25 11.37 -4.14
N GLN A 266 1.27 12.22 -4.26
CA GLN A 266 1.40 13.15 -5.38
C GLN A 266 1.59 12.42 -6.70
N LEU A 267 2.31 11.29 -6.73
CA LEU A 267 2.46 10.49 -7.95
C LEU A 267 1.10 10.05 -8.48
N ALA A 268 0.23 9.55 -7.60
CA ALA A 268 -1.10 9.09 -7.99
C ALA A 268 -1.93 10.21 -8.66
N ALA A 269 -1.87 11.41 -8.10
CA ALA A 269 -2.56 12.57 -8.67
C ALA A 269 -1.92 13.06 -9.99
N GLN A 270 -0.58 13.12 -10.07
CA GLN A 270 0.15 13.51 -11.28
C GLN A 270 -0.13 12.54 -12.44
N GLN A 271 -0.17 11.25 -12.13
CA GLN A 271 -0.48 10.20 -13.10
C GLN A 271 -2.00 10.00 -13.32
N ARG A 272 -2.85 10.83 -12.72
CA ARG A 272 -4.31 10.81 -12.85
C ARG A 272 -4.92 9.42 -12.66
N LEU A 273 -4.50 8.72 -11.59
CA LEU A 273 -4.89 7.34 -11.35
C LEU A 273 -6.34 7.25 -10.82
N ASP A 274 -7.32 7.49 -11.69
CA ASP A 274 -8.73 7.33 -11.35
C ASP A 274 -9.19 5.87 -11.20
N ASN A 275 -8.30 4.93 -11.46
CA ASN A 275 -8.44 3.51 -11.14
C ASN A 275 -7.92 3.15 -9.74
N LEU A 276 -7.77 4.12 -8.84
CA LEU A 276 -7.28 3.94 -7.47
C LEU A 276 -8.25 4.54 -6.46
N THR A 277 -8.67 3.74 -5.49
CA THR A 277 -9.46 4.21 -4.35
C THR A 277 -8.84 3.76 -3.02
N PHE A 278 -8.50 4.72 -2.17
CA PHE A 278 -8.17 4.47 -0.77
C PHE A 278 -9.44 4.54 0.08
N VAL A 279 -9.61 3.60 0.99
CA VAL A 279 -10.68 3.58 1.99
C VAL A 279 -10.03 3.66 3.37
N ILE A 280 -10.05 4.83 3.97
CA ILE A 280 -9.48 5.04 5.31
C ILE A 280 -10.53 4.70 6.36
N ASN A 281 -10.24 3.65 7.12
CA ASN A 281 -11.05 3.22 8.27
C ASN A 281 -10.75 4.13 9.47
N CYS A 282 -11.46 5.26 9.53
CA CYS A 282 -11.29 6.26 10.59
C CYS A 282 -12.03 5.85 11.86
N ASN A 283 -11.45 4.90 12.59
CA ASN A 283 -11.98 4.45 13.88
C ASN A 283 -11.43 5.25 15.06
N LEU A 284 -10.63 6.27 14.80
CA LEU A 284 -10.06 7.28 15.73
C LEU A 284 -9.04 6.73 16.73
N GLN A 285 -8.64 5.45 16.64
CA GLN A 285 -7.83 4.80 17.68
C GLN A 285 -6.62 4.07 17.11
N ARG A 286 -5.45 4.31 17.73
CA ARG A 286 -4.25 3.50 17.63
C ARG A 286 -4.27 2.36 18.65
N LEU A 287 -3.09 1.76 18.89
CA LEU A 287 -2.91 0.71 19.89
C LEU A 287 -3.09 1.25 21.32
N ASP A 288 -2.46 2.38 21.63
CA ASP A 288 -2.37 2.91 22.99
C ASP A 288 -3.46 3.95 23.32
N GLY A 289 -4.08 4.55 22.30
CA GLY A 289 -5.03 5.63 22.50
C GLY A 289 -5.58 6.24 21.21
N PRO A 290 -6.08 7.47 21.25
CA PRO A 290 -6.63 8.14 20.07
C PRO A 290 -5.54 8.50 19.07
N VAL A 291 -5.90 8.55 17.78
CA VAL A 291 -5.01 9.01 16.71
C VAL A 291 -4.77 10.51 16.86
N ARG A 292 -5.84 11.29 17.07
CA ARG A 292 -5.82 12.74 17.26
C ARG A 292 -6.82 13.16 18.36
N GLY A 293 -6.52 12.86 19.63
CA GLY A 293 -7.46 13.10 20.73
C GLY A 293 -7.92 14.56 20.85
N ASN A 294 -7.00 15.53 20.73
CA ASN A 294 -7.27 16.98 20.77
C ASN A 294 -7.46 17.58 19.35
N GLY A 295 -7.74 16.77 18.36
CA GLY A 295 -7.93 17.19 16.97
C GLY A 295 -9.02 16.39 16.28
N LYS A 296 -9.01 16.41 14.94
CA LYS A 296 -9.96 15.70 14.08
C LYS A 296 -9.19 15.07 12.91
N ILE A 297 -8.90 13.77 13.01
CA ILE A 297 -8.08 13.07 12.00
C ILE A 297 -8.73 13.11 10.61
N ILE A 298 -10.06 13.02 10.51
CA ILE A 298 -10.76 13.09 9.22
C ILE A 298 -10.54 14.43 8.53
N GLN A 299 -10.56 15.54 9.29
CA GLN A 299 -10.31 16.88 8.75
C GLN A 299 -8.84 17.07 8.36
N GLU A 300 -7.89 16.54 9.17
CA GLU A 300 -6.47 16.54 8.83
C GLU A 300 -6.23 15.78 7.51
N LEU A 301 -6.81 14.59 7.37
CA LEU A 301 -6.67 13.78 6.18
C LEU A 301 -7.37 14.40 4.96
N GLU A 302 -8.54 15.04 5.13
CA GLU A 302 -9.21 15.76 4.05
C GLU A 302 -8.28 16.84 3.47
N ALA A 303 -7.71 17.69 4.32
CA ALA A 303 -6.79 18.73 3.89
C ALA A 303 -5.55 18.15 3.22
N PHE A 304 -5.00 17.08 3.76
CA PHE A 304 -3.79 16.44 3.26
C PHE A 304 -4.00 15.82 1.87
N PHE A 305 -5.06 15.04 1.67
CA PHE A 305 -5.37 14.42 0.37
C PHE A 305 -5.78 15.44 -0.69
N LYS A 306 -6.56 16.47 -0.32
CA LYS A 306 -6.86 17.58 -1.24
C LYS A 306 -5.59 18.31 -1.68
N GLY A 307 -4.67 18.58 -0.74
CA GLY A 307 -3.38 19.18 -1.04
C GLY A 307 -2.49 18.33 -1.95
N ALA A 308 -2.64 17.00 -1.89
CA ALA A 308 -1.97 16.06 -2.78
C ALA A 308 -2.68 15.89 -4.15
N GLY A 309 -3.82 16.52 -4.38
CA GLY A 309 -4.55 16.47 -5.66
C GLY A 309 -5.56 15.32 -5.78
N TRP A 310 -6.00 14.74 -4.67
CA TRP A 310 -6.98 13.65 -4.64
C TRP A 310 -8.42 14.17 -4.53
N ASN A 311 -9.35 13.42 -5.09
CA ASN A 311 -10.77 13.52 -4.78
C ASN A 311 -11.05 12.94 -3.39
N VAL A 312 -11.76 13.67 -2.53
CA VAL A 312 -12.02 13.27 -1.14
C VAL A 312 -13.51 13.12 -0.90
N ILE A 313 -13.92 11.96 -0.40
CA ILE A 313 -15.30 11.63 -0.03
C ILE A 313 -15.35 11.29 1.46
N LYS A 314 -16.02 12.09 2.25
CA LYS A 314 -16.26 11.83 3.68
C LYS A 314 -17.55 11.07 3.90
N VAL A 315 -17.50 10.03 4.72
CA VAL A 315 -18.65 9.21 5.14
C VAL A 315 -18.67 9.17 6.66
N ILE A 316 -19.23 10.22 7.27
CA ILE A 316 -19.14 10.48 8.70
C ILE A 316 -20.37 9.98 9.45
N TRP A 317 -21.54 10.32 8.92
CA TRP A 317 -22.83 10.09 9.60
C TRP A 317 -23.68 9.09 8.83
N GLY A 318 -24.27 8.13 9.56
CA GLY A 318 -25.23 7.18 9.01
C GLY A 318 -26.61 7.83 8.82
N ARG A 319 -27.50 7.14 8.10
CA ARG A 319 -28.85 7.64 7.72
C ARG A 319 -29.74 8.09 8.91
N GLY A 320 -29.51 7.60 10.13
CA GLY A 320 -30.22 8.07 11.30
C GLY A 320 -29.99 9.56 11.61
N TRP A 321 -28.90 10.14 11.13
CA TRP A 321 -28.59 11.57 11.29
C TRP A 321 -29.26 12.44 10.22
N ASP A 322 -29.73 11.87 9.10
CA ASP A 322 -30.23 12.64 7.95
C ASP A 322 -31.43 13.52 8.34
N GLN A 323 -32.35 13.02 9.17
CA GLN A 323 -33.48 13.79 9.66
C GLN A 323 -33.07 14.94 10.60
N LEU A 324 -32.03 14.76 11.41
CA LEU A 324 -31.51 15.80 12.29
C LEU A 324 -30.81 16.89 11.49
N LEU A 325 -29.97 16.51 10.53
CA LEU A 325 -29.28 17.43 9.62
C LEU A 325 -30.28 18.21 8.74
N ALA A 326 -31.36 17.57 8.26
CA ALA A 326 -32.42 18.23 7.50
C ALA A 326 -33.24 19.23 8.36
N ALA A 327 -33.29 19.03 9.67
CA ALA A 327 -33.96 19.90 10.61
C ALA A 327 -33.06 21.05 11.12
N ASP A 328 -31.75 20.99 10.87
CA ASP A 328 -30.74 21.97 11.34
C ASP A 328 -30.73 23.19 10.41
N LYS A 329 -31.65 24.13 10.62
CA LYS A 329 -31.78 25.31 9.76
C LYS A 329 -30.75 26.39 10.02
N ASP A 330 -30.21 26.41 11.23
CA ASP A 330 -29.29 27.45 11.72
C ASP A 330 -27.87 26.92 11.88
N ASP A 331 -27.56 25.76 11.23
CA ASP A 331 -26.27 25.08 11.30
C ASP A 331 -25.74 24.78 12.72
N ALA A 332 -26.64 24.79 13.72
CA ALA A 332 -26.26 24.58 15.11
C ALA A 332 -25.70 23.17 15.36
N LEU A 333 -26.30 22.16 14.75
CA LEU A 333 -25.84 20.79 14.84
C LEU A 333 -24.51 20.61 14.10
N VAL A 334 -24.41 21.17 12.88
CA VAL A 334 -23.15 21.16 12.12
C VAL A 334 -22.03 21.85 12.89
N HIS A 335 -22.34 22.95 13.56
CA HIS A 335 -21.36 23.65 14.41
C HIS A 335 -20.87 22.75 15.56
N VAL A 336 -21.79 22.10 16.31
CA VAL A 336 -21.41 21.14 17.36
C VAL A 336 -20.57 19.98 16.78
N MET A 337 -20.92 19.48 15.59
CA MET A 337 -20.14 18.43 14.91
C MET A 337 -18.74 18.91 14.55
N ASN A 338 -18.57 20.14 14.08
CA ASN A 338 -17.28 20.72 13.72
C ASN A 338 -16.37 20.92 14.95
N GLU A 339 -16.90 21.34 16.07
CA GLU A 339 -16.13 21.64 17.28
C GLU A 339 -15.83 20.39 18.14
N THR A 340 -16.60 19.32 18.00
CA THR A 340 -16.40 18.11 18.78
C THR A 340 -15.10 17.41 18.39
N LEU A 341 -14.22 17.18 19.36
CA LEU A 341 -12.93 16.53 19.18
C LEU A 341 -13.06 15.00 19.03
N ASP A 342 -12.08 14.37 18.42
CA ASP A 342 -12.05 12.91 18.26
C ASP A 342 -12.06 12.18 19.61
N GLY A 343 -11.37 12.72 20.62
CA GLY A 343 -11.40 12.17 21.97
C GLY A 343 -12.78 12.18 22.62
N ASP A 344 -13.60 13.21 22.33
CA ASP A 344 -14.98 13.27 22.80
C ASP A 344 -15.86 12.25 22.06
N TYR A 345 -15.70 12.10 20.74
CA TYR A 345 -16.44 11.08 19.97
C TYR A 345 -16.19 9.67 20.47
N GLN A 346 -14.96 9.37 20.92
CA GLN A 346 -14.65 8.10 21.59
C GLN A 346 -15.36 7.98 22.93
N THR A 347 -15.29 9.02 23.74
CA THR A 347 -15.91 9.07 25.07
C THR A 347 -17.43 8.90 24.97
N PHE A 348 -18.09 9.51 24.00
CA PHE A 348 -19.51 9.32 23.74
C PHE A 348 -19.86 7.86 23.48
N ARG A 349 -19.03 7.15 22.73
CA ARG A 349 -19.26 5.74 22.45
C ARG A 349 -18.96 4.81 23.60
N ALA A 350 -18.04 5.20 24.48
CA ALA A 350 -17.71 4.43 25.68
C ALA A 350 -18.73 4.60 26.83
N ASN A 351 -19.68 5.52 26.71
CA ASN A 351 -20.75 5.80 27.65
C ASN A 351 -22.12 5.34 27.07
N ASP A 352 -23.19 6.06 27.35
CA ASP A 352 -24.57 5.76 26.98
C ASP A 352 -25.27 6.93 26.28
N GLY A 353 -26.54 6.75 25.91
CA GLY A 353 -27.32 7.79 25.24
C GLY A 353 -27.62 9.00 26.10
N ALA A 354 -27.74 8.83 27.42
CA ALA A 354 -27.94 9.96 28.35
C ALA A 354 -26.70 10.87 28.36
N TYR A 355 -25.51 10.25 28.34
CA TYR A 355 -24.25 10.99 28.24
C TYR A 355 -24.14 11.75 26.90
N VAL A 356 -24.52 11.10 25.77
CA VAL A 356 -24.54 11.74 24.44
C VAL A 356 -25.52 12.92 24.42
N ARG A 357 -26.71 12.78 25.01
CA ARG A 357 -27.71 13.87 25.14
C ARG A 357 -27.10 15.09 25.84
N GLU A 358 -26.45 14.86 26.94
CA GLU A 358 -25.94 15.98 27.78
C GLU A 358 -24.64 16.58 27.22
N HIS A 359 -23.69 15.75 26.78
CA HIS A 359 -22.35 16.21 26.46
C HIS A 359 -22.10 16.46 24.96
N PHE A 360 -22.96 15.98 24.05
CA PHE A 360 -22.96 16.33 22.64
C PHE A 360 -24.11 17.30 22.30
N PHE A 361 -25.35 16.86 22.38
CA PHE A 361 -26.49 17.70 22.02
C PHE A 361 -26.70 18.86 23.03
N GLY A 362 -26.28 18.66 24.26
CA GLY A 362 -26.35 19.71 25.33
C GLY A 362 -25.36 20.84 25.16
N ARG A 363 -24.42 20.78 24.21
CA ARG A 363 -23.45 21.87 23.95
C ARG A 363 -24.10 23.12 23.37
N ASP A 364 -25.21 22.97 22.65
CA ASP A 364 -26.02 24.08 22.15
C ASP A 364 -27.49 23.84 22.54
N PRO A 365 -28.17 24.83 23.09
CA PRO A 365 -29.61 24.72 23.45
C PRO A 365 -30.49 24.28 22.28
N ARG A 366 -30.18 24.70 21.04
CA ARG A 366 -30.93 24.38 19.84
C ARG A 366 -30.80 22.87 19.50
N THR A 367 -29.60 22.32 19.60
CA THR A 367 -29.37 20.88 19.36
C THR A 367 -30.00 20.01 20.46
N LYS A 368 -30.00 20.50 21.73
CA LYS A 368 -30.69 19.81 22.82
C LYS A 368 -32.22 19.77 22.60
N GLU A 369 -32.79 20.85 22.08
CA GLU A 369 -34.21 20.93 21.74
C GLU A 369 -34.59 20.00 20.57
N MET A 370 -33.72 19.83 19.56
CA MET A 370 -33.91 18.92 18.42
C MET A 370 -34.19 17.49 18.87
N VAL A 371 -33.57 17.06 19.96
CA VAL A 371 -33.64 15.64 20.43
C VAL A 371 -34.46 15.47 21.70
N LYS A 372 -35.25 16.48 22.12
CA LYS A 372 -36.02 16.44 23.36
C LYS A 372 -37.00 15.27 23.46
N ASN A 373 -37.55 14.83 22.31
CA ASN A 373 -38.52 13.74 22.21
C ASN A 373 -37.87 12.40 21.86
N TRP A 374 -36.54 12.33 21.71
CA TRP A 374 -35.81 11.09 21.43
C TRP A 374 -35.51 10.37 22.74
N THR A 375 -35.52 9.04 22.73
CA THR A 375 -35.01 8.27 23.87
C THR A 375 -33.50 8.20 23.87
N ASP A 376 -32.90 7.86 25.00
CA ASP A 376 -31.44 7.69 25.09
C ASP A 376 -30.96 6.53 24.22
N GLU A 377 -31.76 5.45 24.09
CA GLU A 377 -31.49 4.34 23.19
C GLU A 377 -31.45 4.80 21.73
N GLN A 378 -32.38 5.65 21.31
CA GLN A 378 -32.41 6.20 19.94
C GLN A 378 -31.16 7.01 19.65
N LEU A 379 -30.70 7.82 20.61
CA LEU A 379 -29.43 8.58 20.49
C LEU A 379 -28.21 7.66 20.44
N TRP A 380 -28.23 6.59 21.24
CA TRP A 380 -27.17 5.60 21.26
C TRP A 380 -27.07 4.79 19.95
N GLU A 381 -28.20 4.53 19.29
CA GLU A 381 -28.27 3.78 18.03
C GLU A 381 -27.90 4.59 16.79
N LEU A 382 -27.64 5.90 16.93
CA LEU A 382 -27.14 6.75 15.86
C LEU A 382 -25.78 6.26 15.37
N LYS A 383 -25.71 5.77 14.13
CA LYS A 383 -24.54 5.13 13.56
C LYS A 383 -23.56 6.15 12.95
N ARG A 384 -22.28 5.81 12.98
CA ARG A 384 -21.29 6.45 12.11
C ARG A 384 -21.48 5.97 10.68
N GLY A 385 -21.08 6.80 9.71
CA GLY A 385 -21.31 6.59 8.29
C GLY A 385 -20.67 5.31 7.76
N GLY A 386 -19.47 4.96 8.22
CA GLY A 386 -18.77 3.73 7.83
C GLY A 386 -19.45 2.43 8.30
N HIS A 387 -20.50 2.53 9.15
CA HIS A 387 -21.35 1.39 9.54
C HIS A 387 -22.70 1.38 8.83
N ASP A 388 -22.94 2.34 7.93
CA ASP A 388 -24.15 2.42 7.12
C ASP A 388 -23.87 2.02 5.67
N TYR A 389 -24.31 0.84 5.27
CA TYR A 389 -24.00 0.29 3.96
C TYR A 389 -24.56 1.11 2.78
N ARG A 390 -25.65 1.88 2.94
CA ARG A 390 -26.14 2.79 1.89
C ARG A 390 -25.19 3.96 1.70
N LYS A 391 -24.73 4.56 2.78
CA LYS A 391 -23.74 5.66 2.74
C LYS A 391 -22.42 5.18 2.15
N VAL A 392 -21.96 3.99 2.54
CA VAL A 392 -20.74 3.37 1.99
C VAL A 392 -20.92 3.05 0.50
N TYR A 393 -22.06 2.49 0.10
CA TYR A 393 -22.35 2.22 -1.32
C TYR A 393 -22.32 3.50 -2.15
N ALA A 394 -22.96 4.57 -1.67
CA ALA A 394 -22.95 5.88 -2.34
C ALA A 394 -21.52 6.40 -2.54
N ALA A 395 -20.68 6.29 -1.50
CA ALA A 395 -19.28 6.71 -1.57
C ALA A 395 -18.46 5.89 -2.58
N TYR A 396 -18.61 4.55 -2.57
CA TYR A 396 -17.88 3.69 -3.51
C TYR A 396 -18.35 3.89 -4.95
N LYS A 397 -19.66 4.07 -5.15
CA LYS A 397 -20.20 4.40 -6.48
C LYS A 397 -19.64 5.73 -6.98
N ALA A 398 -19.62 6.76 -6.15
CA ALA A 398 -19.05 8.05 -6.51
C ALA A 398 -17.52 7.96 -6.77
N ALA A 399 -16.79 7.13 -6.03
CA ALA A 399 -15.38 6.86 -6.28
C ALA A 399 -15.14 6.19 -7.63
N MET A 400 -15.96 5.19 -7.99
CA MET A 400 -15.89 4.49 -9.28
C MET A 400 -16.29 5.36 -10.48
N ASP A 401 -17.19 6.32 -10.28
CA ASP A 401 -17.66 7.22 -11.34
C ASP A 401 -16.74 8.44 -11.53
N HIS A 402 -15.85 8.70 -10.55
CA HIS A 402 -14.93 9.82 -10.62
C HIS A 402 -13.81 9.55 -11.61
N THR A 403 -13.46 10.57 -12.41
CA THR A 403 -12.41 10.47 -13.44
C THR A 403 -11.32 11.52 -13.27
N GLY A 404 -10.11 11.19 -13.70
CA GLY A 404 -8.97 12.11 -13.75
C GLY A 404 -8.23 12.33 -12.45
N GLN A 405 -8.66 11.75 -11.33
CA GLN A 405 -7.98 11.83 -10.03
C GLN A 405 -8.18 10.55 -9.24
N PRO A 406 -7.21 10.11 -8.43
CA PRO A 406 -7.44 9.08 -7.43
C PRO A 406 -8.43 9.55 -6.38
N THR A 407 -9.16 8.62 -5.77
CA THR A 407 -10.18 8.94 -4.75
C THR A 407 -9.80 8.37 -3.38
N VAL A 408 -10.04 9.15 -2.33
CA VAL A 408 -10.01 8.66 -0.95
C VAL A 408 -11.39 8.78 -0.31
N VAL A 409 -11.83 7.69 0.31
CA VAL A 409 -13.05 7.60 1.13
C VAL A 409 -12.63 7.64 2.60
N LEU A 410 -12.96 8.71 3.31
CA LEU A 410 -12.71 8.85 4.74
C LEU A 410 -13.95 8.37 5.51
N ALA A 411 -13.91 7.13 5.97
CA ALA A 411 -15.05 6.46 6.59
C ALA A 411 -14.96 6.48 8.11
N HIS A 412 -15.80 7.28 8.77
CA HIS A 412 -15.89 7.31 10.23
C HIS A 412 -16.52 6.03 10.75
N THR A 413 -15.78 5.29 11.56
CA THR A 413 -16.17 4.01 12.16
C THR A 413 -15.94 4.01 13.68
N ILE A 414 -16.22 2.89 14.32
CA ILE A 414 -15.97 2.68 15.74
C ILE A 414 -15.15 1.41 15.92
N LYS A 415 -14.00 1.50 16.55
CA LYS A 415 -13.18 0.33 16.86
C LYS A 415 -13.93 -0.61 17.80
N GLY A 416 -14.00 -1.90 17.45
CA GLY A 416 -14.78 -2.87 18.21
C GLY A 416 -16.29 -2.74 18.05
N TYR A 417 -16.78 -2.12 16.96
CA TYR A 417 -18.22 -1.95 16.70
C TYR A 417 -18.98 -3.27 16.75
N ALA A 418 -20.09 -3.26 17.45
CA ALA A 418 -21.00 -4.40 17.67
C ALA A 418 -20.47 -5.55 18.56
N LEU A 419 -19.24 -5.49 19.08
CA LEU A 419 -18.71 -6.53 19.98
C LEU A 419 -19.23 -6.42 21.43
N GLY A 420 -19.90 -5.35 21.79
CA GLY A 420 -20.41 -5.09 23.14
C GLY A 420 -19.86 -3.79 23.76
N THR A 421 -20.46 -3.39 24.88
CA THR A 421 -20.12 -2.12 25.56
C THR A 421 -18.74 -2.15 26.22
N HIS A 422 -18.24 -3.34 26.55
CA HIS A 422 -16.88 -3.50 27.08
C HIS A 422 -15.80 -3.35 26.02
N PHE A 423 -16.13 -3.46 24.74
CA PHE A 423 -15.19 -3.41 23.62
C PHE A 423 -15.25 -2.09 22.86
N ALA A 424 -16.43 -1.65 22.48
CA ALA A 424 -16.59 -0.56 21.51
C ALA A 424 -16.05 0.77 22.03
N GLY A 425 -15.11 1.37 21.27
CA GLY A 425 -14.60 2.72 21.53
C GLY A 425 -13.61 2.86 22.69
N ARG A 426 -13.24 1.79 23.37
CA ARG A 426 -12.30 1.84 24.52
C ARG A 426 -10.85 1.72 24.07
N ASN A 427 -9.91 2.38 24.76
CA ASN A 427 -8.48 2.29 24.43
C ASN A 427 -7.92 0.87 24.56
N SER A 428 -8.43 0.06 25.51
CA SER A 428 -8.05 -1.34 25.67
C SER A 428 -8.56 -2.27 24.58
N THR A 429 -9.45 -1.84 23.72
CA THR A 429 -10.16 -2.66 22.72
C THR A 429 -9.22 -3.38 21.75
N HIS A 430 -8.11 -2.76 21.39
CA HIS A 430 -7.13 -3.37 20.48
C HIS A 430 -6.51 -4.66 21.05
N GLN A 431 -6.30 -4.74 22.36
CA GLN A 431 -5.69 -5.87 23.04
C GLN A 431 -6.67 -6.93 23.52
N MET A 432 -7.98 -6.71 23.36
CA MET A 432 -8.99 -7.69 23.76
C MET A 432 -9.00 -8.87 22.78
N LYS A 433 -8.58 -10.03 23.28
CA LYS A 433 -8.26 -11.23 22.45
C LYS A 433 -9.27 -12.36 22.57
N LYS A 434 -10.24 -12.26 23.47
CA LYS A 434 -11.27 -13.29 23.68
C LYS A 434 -12.56 -12.67 24.17
N LEU A 435 -13.65 -13.33 23.87
CA LEU A 435 -14.95 -13.08 24.49
C LEU A 435 -15.03 -13.90 25.80
N THR A 436 -15.56 -13.33 26.86
CA THR A 436 -16.08 -14.13 28.00
C THR A 436 -17.33 -14.87 27.56
N LEU A 437 -17.80 -15.85 28.34
CA LEU A 437 -19.05 -16.54 28.05
C LEU A 437 -20.23 -15.55 27.96
N ASP A 438 -20.31 -14.59 28.87
CA ASP A 438 -21.33 -13.57 28.88
C ASP A 438 -21.24 -12.66 27.66
N ASP A 439 -20.02 -12.24 27.25
CA ASP A 439 -19.81 -11.47 26.02
C ASP A 439 -20.25 -12.28 24.78
N ALA A 440 -19.94 -13.56 24.75
CA ALA A 440 -20.34 -14.46 23.65
C ALA A 440 -21.88 -14.58 23.56
N LYS A 441 -22.57 -14.73 24.70
CA LYS A 441 -24.04 -14.77 24.75
C LYS A 441 -24.66 -13.44 24.28
N GLN A 442 -24.16 -12.32 24.79
CA GLN A 442 -24.60 -10.97 24.36
C GLN A 442 -24.36 -10.73 22.87
N LEU A 443 -23.21 -11.15 22.34
CA LEU A 443 -22.89 -11.01 20.92
C LEU A 443 -23.81 -11.88 20.07
N ARG A 444 -24.02 -13.17 20.44
CA ARG A 444 -24.93 -14.10 19.80
C ARG A 444 -26.34 -13.51 19.71
N ASP A 445 -26.88 -13.02 20.83
CA ASP A 445 -28.21 -12.43 20.89
C ASP A 445 -28.33 -11.17 20.00
N ARG A 446 -27.34 -10.28 20.07
CA ARG A 446 -27.29 -9.08 19.23
C ARG A 446 -27.24 -9.41 17.75
N LEU A 447 -26.46 -10.41 17.38
CA LEU A 447 -26.31 -10.87 16.01
C LEU A 447 -27.42 -11.85 15.59
N GLN A 448 -28.28 -12.26 16.53
CA GLN A 448 -29.40 -13.23 16.30
C GLN A 448 -28.90 -14.53 15.69
N ILE A 449 -27.80 -15.07 16.22
CA ILE A 449 -27.24 -16.35 15.79
C ILE A 449 -28.03 -17.49 16.47
N PRO A 450 -28.52 -18.51 15.75
CA PRO A 450 -29.32 -19.58 16.32
C PRO A 450 -28.46 -20.67 17.01
N ILE A 451 -27.73 -20.23 18.05
CA ILE A 451 -26.93 -21.10 18.92
C ILE A 451 -27.46 -20.99 20.34
N THR A 452 -27.64 -22.10 21.01
CA THR A 452 -28.24 -22.16 22.36
C THR A 452 -27.23 -21.80 23.45
N ASP A 453 -27.72 -21.51 24.65
CA ASP A 453 -26.88 -21.29 25.82
C ASP A 453 -26.07 -22.53 26.17
N GLU A 454 -26.72 -23.73 26.11
CA GLU A 454 -26.07 -25.00 26.39
C GLU A 454 -24.90 -25.31 25.45
N GLU A 455 -25.00 -24.91 24.19
CA GLU A 455 -23.90 -25.05 23.21
C GLU A 455 -22.72 -24.14 23.56
N LEU A 456 -22.98 -22.91 24.00
CA LEU A 456 -21.93 -21.96 24.43
C LEU A 456 -21.31 -22.37 25.79
N GLU A 457 -22.10 -22.90 26.68
CA GLU A 457 -21.65 -23.31 28.03
C GLU A 457 -20.83 -24.62 28.01
N ARG A 458 -20.99 -25.43 26.97
CA ARG A 458 -20.30 -26.73 26.83
C ARG A 458 -18.79 -26.57 26.91
N ASP A 459 -18.25 -25.58 26.17
CA ASP A 459 -16.86 -25.17 26.25
C ASP A 459 -16.73 -23.67 25.91
N PRO A 460 -16.53 -22.79 26.91
CA PRO A 460 -16.41 -21.35 26.69
C PRO A 460 -15.21 -20.94 25.83
N TYR A 461 -14.23 -21.81 25.64
CA TYR A 461 -13.08 -21.56 24.76
C TYR A 461 -13.31 -22.00 23.31
N MET A 462 -14.34 -22.80 23.08
CA MET A 462 -14.69 -23.39 21.78
C MET A 462 -16.15 -23.10 21.39
N PRO A 463 -16.58 -21.81 21.40
CA PRO A 463 -17.93 -21.49 20.91
C PRO A 463 -18.09 -22.00 19.48
N PRO A 464 -19.25 -22.56 19.09
CA PRO A 464 -19.43 -23.11 17.74
C PRO A 464 -19.38 -22.02 16.66
N TYR A 465 -18.77 -22.35 15.52
CA TYR A 465 -18.98 -21.57 14.30
C TYR A 465 -20.43 -21.75 13.84
N TYR A 466 -20.92 -20.79 13.09
CA TYR A 466 -22.24 -20.91 12.48
C TYR A 466 -22.12 -21.00 10.96
N MET A 467 -22.64 -22.08 10.41
CA MET A 467 -22.81 -22.30 8.98
C MET A 467 -24.32 -22.55 8.73
N PRO A 468 -25.00 -21.69 7.96
CA PRO A 468 -26.41 -21.92 7.64
C PRO A 468 -26.57 -23.14 6.71
N PRO A 469 -27.78 -23.69 6.55
CA PRO A 469 -28.07 -24.69 5.53
C PRO A 469 -27.63 -24.22 4.13
N ALA A 470 -27.14 -25.15 3.30
CA ALA A 470 -26.57 -24.80 2.00
C ALA A 470 -27.57 -24.12 1.05
N ASP A 471 -28.85 -24.38 1.22
CA ASP A 471 -29.99 -23.82 0.45
C ASP A 471 -30.53 -22.52 1.07
N HIS A 472 -29.93 -22.01 2.14
CA HIS A 472 -30.40 -20.79 2.78
C HIS A 472 -30.33 -19.59 1.80
N PRO A 473 -31.46 -18.85 1.60
CA PRO A 473 -31.53 -17.80 0.57
C PRO A 473 -30.42 -16.74 0.69
N ALA A 474 -30.10 -16.29 1.89
CA ALA A 474 -29.07 -15.28 2.08
C ALA A 474 -27.66 -15.80 1.75
N LEU A 475 -27.39 -17.11 1.98
CA LEU A 475 -26.11 -17.73 1.59
C LEU A 475 -26.02 -17.86 0.06
N GLN A 476 -27.12 -18.25 -0.61
CA GLN A 476 -27.18 -18.33 -2.06
C GLN A 476 -26.98 -16.94 -2.68
N TYR A 477 -27.69 -15.93 -2.19
CA TYR A 477 -27.52 -14.55 -2.63
C TYR A 477 -26.07 -14.06 -2.51
N MET A 478 -25.40 -14.33 -1.39
CA MET A 478 -23.99 -13.96 -1.19
C MET A 478 -23.08 -14.59 -2.25
N LYS A 479 -23.30 -15.85 -2.61
CA LYS A 479 -22.55 -16.57 -3.65
C LYS A 479 -22.86 -16.03 -5.05
N GLU A 480 -24.14 -15.81 -5.38
CA GLU A 480 -24.56 -15.20 -6.65
C GLU A 480 -23.93 -13.83 -6.87
N ARG A 481 -23.81 -13.00 -5.81
CA ARG A 481 -23.11 -11.69 -5.93
C ARG A 481 -21.67 -11.89 -6.36
N ARG A 482 -20.98 -12.92 -5.83
CA ARG A 482 -19.58 -13.20 -6.25
C ARG A 482 -19.51 -13.76 -7.67
N GLU A 483 -20.45 -14.57 -8.09
CA GLU A 483 -20.53 -15.07 -9.48
C GLU A 483 -20.74 -13.91 -10.46
N ILE A 484 -21.67 -12.99 -10.19
CA ILE A 484 -21.91 -11.80 -11.01
C ILE A 484 -20.66 -10.93 -11.11
N LEU A 485 -19.89 -10.82 -10.03
CA LEU A 485 -18.65 -10.04 -9.98
C LEU A 485 -17.42 -10.81 -10.46
N GLY A 486 -17.55 -12.02 -11.00
CA GLY A 486 -16.46 -12.77 -11.64
C GLY A 486 -15.59 -13.56 -10.68
N GLY A 487 -16.12 -14.07 -9.58
CA GLY A 487 -15.43 -15.00 -8.69
C GLY A 487 -15.01 -14.43 -7.34
N TRP A 488 -14.15 -15.17 -6.66
CA TRP A 488 -13.77 -14.89 -5.28
C TRP A 488 -12.79 -13.70 -5.14
N VAL A 489 -12.85 -13.02 -3.99
CA VAL A 489 -11.89 -12.00 -3.56
C VAL A 489 -11.71 -12.12 -2.03
N PRO A 490 -10.49 -12.26 -1.51
CA PRO A 490 -9.23 -12.40 -2.25
C PRO A 490 -9.08 -13.77 -2.94
N GLU A 491 -8.35 -13.79 -4.03
CA GLU A 491 -7.94 -15.02 -4.73
C GLU A 491 -6.64 -14.75 -5.47
N ARG A 492 -5.63 -15.60 -5.29
CA ARG A 492 -4.35 -15.51 -5.99
C ARG A 492 -4.18 -16.69 -6.94
N ARG A 493 -3.76 -16.40 -8.17
CA ARG A 493 -3.51 -17.37 -9.22
C ARG A 493 -2.11 -17.14 -9.79
N ALA A 494 -1.17 -18.03 -9.51
CA ALA A 494 0.24 -17.85 -9.86
C ALA A 494 0.73 -18.82 -10.97
N ASP A 495 -0.12 -19.72 -11.42
CA ASP A 495 0.19 -20.82 -12.33
C ASP A 495 -0.24 -20.56 -13.78
N ARG A 496 -0.84 -19.41 -14.07
CA ARG A 496 -1.39 -19.08 -15.40
C ARG A 496 -0.44 -18.31 -16.29
N ALA A 497 0.57 -17.65 -15.73
CA ALA A 497 1.52 -16.88 -16.52
C ALA A 497 2.34 -17.80 -17.43
N PRO A 498 2.49 -17.47 -18.72
CA PRO A 498 3.37 -18.21 -19.59
C PRO A 498 4.82 -18.03 -19.15
N LYS A 499 5.68 -18.96 -19.54
CA LYS A 499 7.13 -18.77 -19.45
C LYS A 499 7.55 -17.58 -20.33
N LEU A 500 8.63 -16.92 -19.97
CA LEU A 500 9.24 -15.90 -20.82
C LEU A 500 9.64 -16.55 -22.16
N PRO A 501 9.42 -15.89 -23.31
CA PRO A 501 9.89 -16.38 -24.59
C PRO A 501 11.40 -16.60 -24.61
N GLU A 502 11.89 -17.43 -25.57
CA GLU A 502 13.32 -17.69 -25.70
C GLU A 502 14.14 -16.40 -25.82
N LEU A 503 15.17 -16.31 -25.00
CA LEU A 503 16.03 -15.14 -24.93
C LEU A 503 16.96 -15.03 -26.15
N PRO A 504 17.21 -13.83 -26.67
CA PRO A 504 18.18 -13.64 -27.72
C PRO A 504 19.60 -13.94 -27.21
N THR A 505 20.36 -14.81 -27.90
CA THR A 505 21.72 -15.19 -27.47
C THR A 505 22.74 -14.08 -27.63
N ARG A 506 22.62 -13.28 -28.71
CA ARG A 506 23.60 -12.25 -29.09
C ARG A 506 23.91 -11.22 -28.00
N PRO A 507 22.92 -10.66 -27.28
CA PRO A 507 23.23 -9.71 -26.18
C PRO A 507 24.12 -10.31 -25.09
N PHE A 508 23.87 -11.57 -24.73
CA PHE A 508 24.63 -12.31 -23.72
C PHE A 508 26.04 -12.67 -24.23
N GLU A 509 26.18 -13.17 -25.44
CA GLU A 509 27.48 -13.46 -26.05
C GLU A 509 28.37 -12.22 -26.21
N ALA A 510 27.78 -11.05 -26.33
CA ALA A 510 28.54 -9.80 -26.42
C ALA A 510 29.34 -9.51 -25.15
N LEU A 511 28.87 -9.98 -23.99
CA LEU A 511 29.57 -9.83 -22.71
C LEU A 511 30.80 -10.73 -22.57
N SER A 512 30.86 -11.81 -23.33
CA SER A 512 31.98 -12.78 -23.35
C SER A 512 33.16 -12.34 -24.17
N LYS A 513 33.01 -11.31 -25.02
CA LYS A 513 34.09 -10.91 -25.96
C LYS A 513 35.19 -10.10 -25.33
N GLY A 514 34.99 -9.66 -24.08
CA GLY A 514 35.88 -8.72 -23.43
C GLY A 514 35.84 -7.32 -24.07
N SER A 515 36.65 -6.40 -23.56
CA SER A 515 36.68 -5.01 -24.01
C SER A 515 37.92 -4.65 -24.87
N GLY A 516 38.79 -5.61 -25.13
CA GLY A 516 40.00 -5.41 -25.88
C GLY A 516 40.97 -4.42 -25.17
N LYS A 517 41.19 -3.26 -25.80
CA LYS A 517 42.04 -2.21 -25.22
C LYS A 517 41.27 -1.17 -24.39
N LEU A 518 39.94 -1.23 -24.43
CA LEU A 518 39.11 -0.27 -23.73
C LEU A 518 38.90 -0.72 -22.27
N GLU A 519 38.83 0.23 -21.38
CA GLU A 519 38.41 0.01 -20.01
C GLU A 519 36.91 0.28 -19.91
N VAL A 520 36.15 -0.66 -19.34
CA VAL A 520 34.70 -0.64 -19.26
C VAL A 520 34.27 -1.06 -17.85
N ALA A 521 33.47 -0.24 -17.21
CA ALA A 521 32.87 -0.56 -15.91
C ALA A 521 31.84 -1.68 -16.05
N THR A 522 31.66 -2.50 -15.01
CA THR A 522 30.64 -3.56 -15.01
C THR A 522 29.23 -2.98 -15.08
N THR A 523 28.99 -1.78 -14.54
CA THR A 523 27.71 -1.04 -14.75
C THR A 523 27.43 -0.84 -16.23
N MET A 524 28.41 -0.40 -17.02
CA MET A 524 28.22 -0.17 -18.46
C MET A 524 28.04 -1.46 -19.24
N ALA A 525 28.66 -2.57 -18.83
CA ALA A 525 28.44 -3.88 -19.40
C ALA A 525 27.00 -4.35 -19.21
N LEU A 526 26.45 -4.19 -18.00
CA LEU A 526 25.08 -4.54 -17.67
C LEU A 526 24.07 -3.64 -18.41
N VAL A 527 24.28 -2.33 -18.44
CA VAL A 527 23.43 -1.38 -19.19
C VAL A 527 23.37 -1.73 -20.67
N ARG A 528 24.50 -2.16 -21.26
CA ARG A 528 24.50 -2.64 -22.66
C ARG A 528 23.62 -3.85 -22.85
N LEU A 529 23.68 -4.82 -21.94
CA LEU A 529 22.81 -6.01 -21.98
C LEU A 529 21.33 -5.58 -21.91
N PHE A 530 20.96 -4.72 -20.98
CA PHE A 530 19.58 -4.24 -20.84
C PHE A 530 19.10 -3.49 -22.07
N LYS A 531 19.91 -2.62 -22.62
CA LYS A 531 19.60 -1.88 -23.86
C LYS A 531 19.29 -2.81 -25.03
N ASP A 532 20.05 -3.89 -25.16
CA ASP A 532 19.88 -4.86 -26.24
C ASP A 532 18.64 -5.76 -25.99
N LEU A 533 18.39 -6.16 -24.74
CA LEU A 533 17.18 -6.91 -24.34
C LEU A 533 15.89 -6.10 -24.53
N ILE A 534 15.86 -4.85 -24.07
CA ILE A 534 14.69 -3.96 -24.22
C ILE A 534 14.33 -3.71 -25.70
N LYS A 535 15.32 -3.70 -26.59
CA LYS A 535 15.11 -3.53 -28.03
C LYS A 535 14.67 -4.79 -28.77
N ASP A 536 14.77 -5.93 -28.12
CA ASP A 536 14.36 -7.18 -28.73
C ASP A 536 12.84 -7.21 -28.97
N LYS A 537 12.43 -7.66 -30.18
CA LYS A 537 11.03 -7.62 -30.59
C LYS A 537 10.13 -8.64 -29.88
N GLN A 538 10.71 -9.74 -29.38
CA GLN A 538 9.96 -10.82 -28.73
C GLN A 538 9.89 -10.62 -27.23
N VAL A 539 11.01 -10.36 -26.59
CA VAL A 539 11.12 -10.31 -25.13
C VAL A 539 11.13 -8.88 -24.58
N GLY A 540 11.50 -7.88 -25.39
CA GLY A 540 11.77 -6.52 -24.90
C GLY A 540 10.61 -5.90 -24.12
N LYS A 541 9.37 -6.15 -24.51
CA LYS A 541 8.17 -5.61 -23.84
C LYS A 541 7.98 -6.11 -22.39
N TYR A 542 8.63 -7.21 -22.02
CA TYR A 542 8.53 -7.78 -20.68
C TYR A 542 9.53 -7.17 -19.69
N PHE A 543 10.59 -6.52 -20.18
CA PHE A 543 11.59 -5.89 -19.32
C PHE A 543 11.17 -4.47 -18.93
N VAL A 544 11.09 -4.20 -17.63
CA VAL A 544 10.67 -2.90 -17.08
C VAL A 544 11.79 -2.30 -16.24
N PRO A 545 12.53 -1.31 -16.77
CA PRO A 545 13.47 -0.54 -15.97
C PRO A 545 12.74 0.32 -14.95
N ILE A 546 13.21 0.28 -13.68
CA ILE A 546 12.69 1.07 -12.57
C ILE A 546 13.83 1.90 -12.01
N ILE A 547 13.67 3.23 -12.01
CA ILE A 547 14.77 4.16 -11.76
C ILE A 547 14.31 5.27 -10.79
N PRO A 548 14.99 5.46 -9.65
CA PRO A 548 14.77 6.58 -8.74
C PRO A 548 15.65 7.80 -9.09
N ASP A 549 15.48 8.36 -10.30
CA ASP A 549 16.14 9.59 -10.80
C ASP A 549 17.66 9.51 -11.08
N GLU A 550 18.27 8.35 -11.08
CA GLU A 550 19.74 8.24 -11.19
C GLU A 550 20.21 7.65 -12.53
N ALA A 551 19.36 7.70 -13.56
CA ALA A 551 19.66 7.08 -14.85
C ALA A 551 20.97 7.56 -15.48
N ARG A 552 21.29 8.87 -15.39
CA ARG A 552 22.51 9.45 -15.97
C ARG A 552 23.76 8.96 -15.24
N THR A 553 23.70 8.82 -13.93
CA THR A 553 24.80 8.29 -13.12
C THR A 553 25.16 6.86 -13.50
N PHE A 554 24.15 6.05 -13.83
CA PHE A 554 24.32 4.63 -14.18
C PHE A 554 24.46 4.41 -15.69
N GLY A 555 24.42 5.48 -16.52
CA GLY A 555 24.46 5.36 -17.98
C GLY A 555 23.17 4.83 -18.62
N LEU A 556 22.08 4.73 -17.86
CA LEU A 556 20.77 4.29 -18.34
C LEU A 556 20.06 5.35 -19.19
N ASP A 557 20.50 6.61 -19.19
CA ASP A 557 20.04 7.64 -20.12
C ASP A 557 20.23 7.24 -21.59
N ALA A 558 21.15 6.30 -21.84
CA ALA A 558 21.32 5.69 -23.17
C ALA A 558 20.06 4.98 -23.70
N ILE A 559 19.09 4.63 -22.83
CA ILE A 559 17.83 4.01 -23.24
C ILE A 559 16.68 5.01 -23.37
N PHE A 560 16.80 6.26 -22.90
CA PHE A 560 15.73 7.28 -22.99
C PHE A 560 15.15 7.46 -24.41
N PRO A 561 15.96 7.55 -25.48
CA PRO A 561 15.41 7.75 -26.81
C PRO A 561 14.55 6.58 -27.30
N SER A 562 14.89 5.35 -26.90
CA SER A 562 14.23 4.14 -27.37
C SER A 562 13.12 3.65 -26.45
N ALA A 563 13.34 3.62 -25.15
CA ALA A 563 12.38 3.13 -24.15
C ALA A 563 11.44 4.21 -23.65
N LYS A 564 11.90 5.46 -23.54
CA LYS A 564 11.17 6.61 -23.00
C LYS A 564 10.66 6.37 -21.56
N ILE A 565 10.42 7.46 -20.86
CA ILE A 565 9.85 7.42 -19.51
C ILE A 565 8.33 7.32 -19.63
N PHE A 566 7.75 6.40 -18.88
CA PHE A 566 6.31 6.23 -18.83
C PHE A 566 5.65 7.37 -18.05
N ASN A 567 4.71 8.06 -18.69
CA ASN A 567 3.88 9.09 -18.10
C ASN A 567 2.48 8.99 -18.70
N THR A 568 1.47 8.78 -17.90
CA THR A 568 0.06 8.61 -18.33
C THR A 568 -0.51 9.83 -19.03
N THR A 569 0.10 11.00 -18.87
CA THR A 569 -0.30 12.26 -19.52
C THR A 569 0.60 12.64 -20.70
N GLY A 570 1.58 11.80 -21.04
CA GLY A 570 2.57 12.10 -22.07
C GLY A 570 3.51 13.23 -21.68
N GLN A 571 4.08 13.92 -22.67
CA GLN A 571 4.98 15.06 -22.48
C GLN A 571 4.38 16.32 -23.10
N SER A 572 3.88 17.22 -22.28
CA SER A 572 3.20 18.45 -22.71
C SER A 572 4.12 19.67 -22.83
N TYR A 573 5.42 19.49 -22.62
CA TYR A 573 6.45 20.54 -22.73
C TYR A 573 7.57 20.13 -23.69
N THR A 574 8.34 21.08 -24.17
CA THR A 574 9.54 20.82 -24.94
C THR A 574 10.72 20.66 -23.97
N PRO A 575 11.40 19.48 -23.95
CA PRO A 575 12.57 19.32 -23.10
C PRO A 575 13.67 20.33 -23.40
N VAL A 576 14.35 20.83 -22.37
CA VAL A 576 15.46 21.78 -22.53
C VAL A 576 16.63 21.19 -23.33
N ASP A 577 16.77 19.89 -23.34
CA ASP A 577 17.78 19.11 -24.05
C ASP A 577 17.20 18.38 -25.30
N ALA A 578 16.12 18.88 -25.89
CA ALA A 578 15.43 18.26 -27.03
C ALA A 578 16.36 17.96 -28.22
N ASP A 579 17.37 18.81 -28.44
CA ASP A 579 18.36 18.68 -29.50
C ASP A 579 19.50 17.70 -29.18
N MET A 580 19.57 17.22 -27.94
CA MET A 580 20.59 16.26 -27.52
C MET A 580 20.20 14.83 -27.88
N MET A 581 21.22 14.02 -28.24
CA MET A 581 21.01 12.62 -28.58
C MET A 581 20.37 11.78 -27.43
N LEU A 582 20.71 12.10 -26.18
CA LEU A 582 20.23 11.42 -24.96
C LEU A 582 19.25 12.31 -24.19
N SER A 583 18.35 13.01 -24.90
CA SER A 583 17.37 13.87 -24.28
C SER A 583 16.38 13.10 -23.42
N TYR A 584 15.94 13.75 -22.34
CA TYR A 584 14.87 13.27 -21.47
C TYR A 584 13.53 13.25 -22.25
N ARG A 585 12.88 12.09 -22.30
CA ARG A 585 11.65 11.92 -23.08
C ARG A 585 10.60 11.14 -22.29
N GLU A 586 9.44 11.74 -22.13
CA GLU A 586 8.26 11.09 -21.55
C GLU A 586 7.28 10.67 -22.65
N SER A 587 6.50 9.65 -22.38
CA SER A 587 5.49 9.14 -23.31
C SER A 587 4.45 8.30 -22.59
N GLU A 588 3.19 8.35 -23.06
CA GLU A 588 2.14 7.43 -22.64
C GLU A 588 2.48 5.95 -22.93
N ARG A 589 3.41 5.72 -23.84
CA ARG A 589 3.96 4.40 -24.19
C ARG A 589 5.42 4.27 -23.78
N GLY A 590 5.83 5.00 -22.75
CA GLY A 590 7.15 4.82 -22.17
C GLY A 590 7.30 3.47 -21.49
N GLN A 591 8.51 2.93 -21.49
CA GLN A 591 8.81 1.64 -20.89
C GLN A 591 9.52 1.77 -19.54
N ILE A 592 10.13 2.91 -19.26
CA ILE A 592 10.86 3.17 -18.01
C ILE A 592 9.88 3.69 -16.96
N MET A 593 9.77 3.01 -15.83
CA MET A 593 9.09 3.54 -14.64
C MET A 593 10.06 4.41 -13.84
N HIS A 594 9.95 5.72 -14.02
CA HIS A 594 10.77 6.70 -13.32
C HIS A 594 9.97 7.25 -12.14
N THR A 595 10.38 6.87 -10.93
CA THR A 595 9.58 7.08 -9.71
C THR A 595 9.85 8.41 -9.01
N GLY A 596 10.86 9.17 -9.46
CA GLY A 596 11.40 10.31 -8.73
C GLY A 596 12.41 9.87 -7.66
N ILE A 597 12.95 10.80 -6.89
CA ILE A 597 13.98 10.53 -5.87
C ILE A 597 13.31 9.79 -4.68
N THR A 598 12.98 8.53 -4.88
CA THR A 598 12.34 7.68 -3.86
C THR A 598 12.67 6.20 -4.07
N GLU A 599 13.55 5.67 -3.25
CA GLU A 599 13.83 4.23 -3.22
C GLU A 599 12.61 3.43 -2.76
N ALA A 600 11.83 3.96 -1.81
CA ALA A 600 10.61 3.33 -1.33
C ALA A 600 9.57 3.16 -2.45
N GLY A 601 9.35 4.20 -3.27
CA GLY A 601 8.48 4.12 -4.44
C GLY A 601 8.99 3.15 -5.49
N SER A 602 10.31 3.15 -5.74
CA SER A 602 10.93 2.22 -6.69
C SER A 602 10.83 0.77 -6.24
N ALA A 603 10.99 0.50 -4.94
CA ALA A 603 10.84 -0.84 -4.38
C ALA A 603 9.38 -1.32 -4.48
N ALA A 604 8.39 -0.45 -4.25
CA ALA A 604 6.98 -0.76 -4.47
C ALA A 604 6.68 -1.06 -5.96
N ALA A 605 7.21 -0.26 -6.88
CA ALA A 605 7.10 -0.52 -8.32
C ALA A 605 7.74 -1.87 -8.71
N PHE A 606 8.93 -2.17 -8.15
CA PHE A 606 9.61 -3.45 -8.36
C PHE A 606 8.76 -4.63 -7.88
N GLN A 607 8.18 -4.52 -6.69
CA GLN A 607 7.30 -5.54 -6.11
C GLN A 607 6.08 -5.80 -7.01
N VAL A 608 5.40 -4.75 -7.46
CA VAL A 608 4.23 -4.83 -8.33
C VAL A 608 4.56 -5.49 -9.69
N VAL A 609 5.59 -5.02 -10.37
CA VAL A 609 5.99 -5.57 -11.67
C VAL A 609 6.46 -7.02 -11.53
N GLY A 610 7.21 -7.34 -10.47
CA GLY A 610 7.74 -8.66 -10.20
C GLY A 610 6.70 -9.70 -9.76
N THR A 611 5.49 -9.24 -9.40
CA THR A 611 4.35 -10.12 -9.07
C THR A 611 3.29 -10.18 -10.18
N ALA A 612 3.55 -9.56 -11.34
CA ALA A 612 2.64 -9.55 -12.48
C ALA A 612 2.25 -10.97 -12.99
N TYR A 613 3.06 -11.97 -12.72
CA TYR A 613 2.73 -13.36 -13.03
C TYR A 613 1.51 -13.88 -12.26
N ALA A 614 1.24 -13.34 -11.07
CA ALA A 614 0.10 -13.70 -10.22
C ALA A 614 -1.06 -12.69 -10.30
N THR A 615 -0.76 -11.41 -10.53
CA THR A 615 -1.78 -10.35 -10.62
C THR A 615 -2.34 -10.19 -12.02
N HIS A 616 -1.52 -10.46 -13.05
CA HIS A 616 -1.86 -10.21 -14.47
C HIS A 616 -1.63 -11.37 -15.42
N ASP A 617 -1.18 -12.53 -14.95
CA ASP A 617 -0.81 -13.68 -15.79
C ASP A 617 0.30 -13.35 -16.82
N LEU A 618 1.25 -12.45 -16.45
CA LEU A 618 2.29 -11.96 -17.35
C LEU A 618 3.69 -12.15 -16.76
N PRO A 619 4.68 -12.63 -17.57
CA PRO A 619 6.05 -12.85 -17.11
C PRO A 619 6.87 -11.55 -17.17
N MET A 620 6.44 -10.50 -16.45
CA MET A 620 7.14 -9.22 -16.45
C MET A 620 8.41 -9.29 -15.62
N VAL A 621 9.48 -8.68 -16.12
CA VAL A 621 10.81 -8.70 -15.52
C VAL A 621 11.20 -7.29 -15.08
N PRO A 622 11.02 -6.93 -13.80
CA PRO A 622 11.51 -5.66 -13.31
C PRO A 622 13.02 -5.67 -13.17
N ILE A 623 13.63 -4.55 -13.52
CA ILE A 623 15.04 -4.26 -13.31
C ILE A 623 15.11 -2.95 -12.54
N TYR A 624 15.28 -3.07 -11.22
CA TYR A 624 15.38 -1.93 -10.32
C TYR A 624 16.85 -1.64 -10.02
N ILE A 625 17.30 -0.43 -10.33
CA ILE A 625 18.66 0.02 -10.08
C ILE A 625 18.67 1.15 -9.05
N PHE A 626 19.61 1.08 -8.10
CA PHE A 626 19.80 2.08 -7.06
C PHE A 626 21.28 2.23 -6.67
N TYR A 627 21.61 3.28 -5.93
CA TYR A 627 22.88 3.33 -5.21
C TYR A 627 22.93 2.22 -4.16
N SER A 628 23.92 1.32 -4.27
CA SER A 628 24.03 0.13 -3.41
C SER A 628 24.10 0.49 -1.92
N MET A 629 24.69 1.64 -1.58
CA MET A 629 24.79 2.16 -0.22
C MET A 629 23.40 2.37 0.42
N PHE A 630 22.41 2.88 -0.34
CA PHE A 630 21.16 3.37 0.23
C PHE A 630 19.99 2.38 0.12
N GLY A 631 19.97 1.54 -0.92
CA GLY A 631 18.82 0.74 -1.27
C GLY A 631 18.28 -0.10 -0.13
N PHE A 632 19.04 -1.04 0.40
CA PHE A 632 18.60 -1.90 1.50
C PHE A 632 18.37 -1.17 2.82
N GLN A 633 19.13 -0.11 3.10
CA GLN A 633 18.95 0.66 4.33
C GLN A 633 17.60 1.37 4.38
N ARG A 634 17.12 1.84 3.22
CA ARG A 634 15.84 2.57 3.12
C ARG A 634 14.65 1.68 2.86
N THR A 635 14.83 0.51 2.27
CA THR A 635 13.74 -0.33 1.74
C THR A 635 13.77 -1.77 2.23
N GLY A 636 14.51 -2.05 3.30
CA GLY A 636 14.64 -3.41 3.83
C GLY A 636 13.29 -4.06 4.15
N ASP A 637 12.37 -3.34 4.76
CA ASP A 637 11.03 -3.81 5.08
C ASP A 637 10.19 -4.09 3.81
N GLN A 638 10.29 -3.23 2.79
CA GLN A 638 9.63 -3.47 1.50
C GLN A 638 10.17 -4.71 0.79
N PHE A 639 11.47 -4.97 0.88
CA PHE A 639 12.04 -6.22 0.34
C PHE A 639 11.60 -7.45 1.12
N TRP A 640 11.33 -7.34 2.43
CA TRP A 640 10.66 -8.41 3.17
C TRP A 640 9.24 -8.65 2.64
N ALA A 641 8.45 -7.60 2.47
CA ALA A 641 7.11 -7.68 1.89
C ALA A 641 7.15 -8.26 0.47
N ALA A 642 8.13 -7.85 -0.35
CA ALA A 642 8.35 -8.42 -1.69
C ALA A 642 8.66 -9.92 -1.63
N GLY A 643 9.45 -10.38 -0.65
CA GLY A 643 9.70 -11.79 -0.39
C GLY A 643 8.44 -12.56 0.01
N ASP A 644 7.61 -11.98 0.87
CA ASP A 644 6.32 -12.55 1.29
C ASP A 644 5.32 -12.64 0.13
N GLN A 645 5.38 -11.72 -0.83
CA GLN A 645 4.54 -11.72 -2.04
C GLN A 645 5.10 -12.59 -3.16
N MET A 646 6.29 -13.17 -2.96
CA MET A 646 6.98 -14.01 -3.95
C MET A 646 7.35 -13.22 -5.23
N THR A 647 7.84 -12.00 -5.04
CA THR A 647 8.31 -11.12 -6.12
C THR A 647 9.50 -11.74 -6.85
N LYS A 648 9.53 -11.59 -8.16
CA LYS A 648 10.62 -12.01 -9.05
C LYS A 648 11.24 -10.81 -9.74
N GLY A 649 12.53 -10.84 -10.01
CA GLY A 649 13.20 -9.78 -10.76
C GLY A 649 14.63 -9.50 -10.30
N PHE A 650 15.21 -8.45 -10.86
CA PHE A 650 16.59 -8.05 -10.61
C PHE A 650 16.67 -6.71 -9.91
N VAL A 651 17.38 -6.68 -8.80
CA VAL A 651 17.76 -5.48 -8.06
C VAL A 651 19.25 -5.28 -8.29
N ILE A 652 19.61 -4.10 -8.78
CA ILE A 652 20.98 -3.78 -9.15
C ILE A 652 21.53 -2.72 -8.21
N GLY A 653 22.52 -3.11 -7.41
CA GLY A 653 23.30 -2.19 -6.59
C GLY A 653 24.39 -1.56 -7.43
N ALA A 654 24.14 -0.39 -7.98
CA ALA A 654 25.10 0.31 -8.83
C ALA A 654 26.03 1.22 -8.04
N THR A 655 27.17 1.53 -8.68
CA THR A 655 28.27 2.23 -8.04
C THR A 655 28.72 1.59 -6.72
N ALA A 656 28.57 0.27 -6.63
CA ALA A 656 29.07 -0.50 -5.51
C ALA A 656 30.62 -0.39 -5.51
N GLY A 657 31.20 0.13 -4.49
CA GLY A 657 32.64 0.27 -4.43
C GLY A 657 33.07 1.06 -3.21
N ARG A 658 34.09 0.54 -2.53
CA ARG A 658 34.63 1.17 -1.33
C ARG A 658 35.67 2.22 -1.64
N THR A 659 36.38 2.10 -2.76
CA THR A 659 37.55 2.91 -3.08
C THR A 659 37.37 3.81 -4.28
N THR A 660 36.50 3.46 -5.21
CA THR A 660 36.24 4.20 -6.45
C THR A 660 35.27 5.35 -6.28
N LEU A 661 34.63 5.49 -5.12
CA LEU A 661 33.68 6.54 -4.79
C LEU A 661 34.25 7.61 -3.86
N ALA A 662 35.56 7.71 -3.72
CA ALA A 662 36.18 8.66 -2.81
C ALA A 662 35.78 10.12 -3.11
N GLY A 663 35.53 10.46 -4.37
CA GLY A 663 35.08 11.79 -4.79
C GLY A 663 33.65 12.11 -4.40
N GLU A 664 32.79 11.10 -4.17
CA GLU A 664 31.42 11.26 -3.72
C GLU A 664 31.27 11.22 -2.20
N GLY A 665 32.37 10.89 -1.46
CA GLY A 665 32.42 10.85 -0.01
C GLY A 665 32.03 9.52 0.62
N LEU A 666 32.29 9.42 1.93
CA LEU A 666 32.07 8.17 2.72
C LEU A 666 30.62 7.68 2.69
N GLN A 667 29.66 8.56 2.58
CA GLN A 667 28.24 8.21 2.58
C GLN A 667 27.80 7.40 1.35
N HIS A 668 28.61 7.33 0.30
CA HIS A 668 28.35 6.52 -0.91
C HIS A 668 29.13 5.21 -0.93
N MET A 669 30.04 5.01 0.01
CA MET A 669 30.87 3.81 0.05
C MET A 669 30.10 2.63 0.62
N ASP A 670 29.77 1.65 -0.21
CA ASP A 670 29.08 0.43 0.18
C ASP A 670 30.04 -0.65 0.66
N GLY A 671 29.79 -1.18 1.82
CA GLY A 671 30.49 -2.34 2.38
C GLY A 671 29.54 -3.36 3.04
N HIS A 672 28.23 -3.16 2.92
CA HIS A 672 27.22 -3.85 3.72
C HIS A 672 26.00 -4.32 2.93
N SER A 673 25.76 -3.84 1.71
CA SER A 673 24.54 -4.19 0.96
C SER A 673 24.42 -5.69 0.69
N GLN A 674 25.53 -6.37 0.36
CA GLN A 674 25.55 -7.83 0.20
C GLN A 674 25.20 -8.58 1.49
N VAL A 675 25.63 -8.09 2.64
CA VAL A 675 25.29 -8.66 3.96
C VAL A 675 23.80 -8.47 4.25
N LEU A 676 23.26 -7.27 3.98
CA LEU A 676 21.83 -6.99 4.17
C LEU A 676 20.97 -7.85 3.22
N ALA A 677 21.35 -7.98 1.96
CA ALA A 677 20.67 -8.87 1.03
C ALA A 677 20.64 -10.32 1.53
N ALA A 678 21.77 -10.82 2.06
CA ALA A 678 21.89 -12.18 2.56
C ALA A 678 21.03 -12.48 3.82
N THR A 679 20.51 -11.45 4.50
CA THR A 679 19.57 -11.65 5.63
C THR A 679 18.16 -12.03 5.18
N ASN A 680 17.78 -11.69 3.94
CA ASN A 680 16.48 -12.01 3.37
C ASN A 680 16.56 -13.27 2.51
N HIS A 681 15.85 -14.32 2.90
CA HIS A 681 15.87 -15.63 2.23
C HIS A 681 15.36 -15.60 0.79
N ALA A 682 14.57 -14.59 0.42
CA ALA A 682 14.09 -14.45 -0.95
C ALA A 682 15.12 -13.82 -1.90
N PHE A 683 16.25 -13.31 -1.39
CA PHE A 683 17.33 -12.79 -2.23
C PHE A 683 18.39 -13.85 -2.54
N VAL A 684 18.83 -13.85 -3.81
CA VAL A 684 20.04 -14.52 -4.29
C VAL A 684 20.99 -13.40 -4.70
N SER A 685 22.09 -13.23 -3.98
CA SER A 685 22.95 -12.05 -4.17
C SER A 685 24.31 -12.41 -4.78
N TYR A 686 24.74 -11.63 -5.77
CA TYR A 686 25.99 -11.79 -6.51
C TYR A 686 26.80 -10.50 -6.53
N ASP A 687 28.13 -10.68 -6.52
CA ASP A 687 29.12 -9.60 -6.62
C ASP A 687 30.15 -9.91 -7.72
N PRO A 688 29.73 -9.83 -9.01
CA PRO A 688 30.58 -10.21 -10.15
C PRO A 688 31.72 -9.21 -10.38
N ALA A 689 32.87 -9.73 -10.77
CA ALA A 689 34.04 -8.97 -11.16
C ALA A 689 34.05 -8.59 -12.66
N TYR A 690 33.54 -9.46 -13.51
CA TYR A 690 33.67 -9.37 -14.96
C TYR A 690 32.37 -9.47 -15.73
N ALA A 691 32.36 -8.94 -16.95
CA ALA A 691 31.19 -8.90 -17.80
C ALA A 691 30.65 -10.31 -18.14
N TYR A 692 31.53 -11.31 -18.35
CA TYR A 692 31.09 -12.66 -18.64
C TYR A 692 30.47 -13.36 -17.43
N GLU A 693 30.86 -13.00 -16.20
CA GLU A 693 30.16 -13.47 -14.98
C GLU A 693 28.72 -12.95 -14.94
N ILE A 694 28.52 -11.65 -15.25
CA ILE A 694 27.18 -11.04 -15.36
C ILE A 694 26.33 -11.76 -16.39
N ARG A 695 26.92 -12.17 -17.53
CA ARG A 695 26.24 -12.94 -18.57
C ARG A 695 25.56 -14.17 -17.99
N TYR A 696 26.31 -15.00 -17.26
CA TYR A 696 25.83 -16.25 -16.72
C TYR A 696 24.84 -16.06 -15.58
N ILE A 697 25.12 -15.14 -14.66
CA ILE A 697 24.25 -14.81 -13.52
C ILE A 697 22.89 -14.30 -14.01
N MET A 698 22.88 -13.39 -15.00
CA MET A 698 21.63 -12.86 -15.56
C MET A 698 20.83 -13.93 -16.33
N ALA A 699 21.51 -14.76 -17.11
CA ALA A 699 20.87 -15.84 -17.86
C ALA A 699 20.27 -16.90 -16.92
N ASP A 700 21.02 -17.30 -15.87
CA ASP A 700 20.53 -18.22 -14.84
C ASP A 700 19.32 -17.64 -14.08
N GLY A 701 19.38 -16.37 -13.69
CA GLY A 701 18.27 -15.71 -13.00
C GLY A 701 17.01 -15.66 -13.84
N LEU A 702 17.11 -15.33 -15.12
CA LEU A 702 15.97 -15.33 -16.05
C LEU A 702 15.41 -16.74 -16.24
N GLN A 703 16.27 -17.74 -16.39
CA GLN A 703 15.86 -19.13 -16.51
C GLN A 703 15.16 -19.63 -15.24
N ARG A 704 15.74 -19.37 -14.07
CA ARG A 704 15.21 -19.79 -12.76
C ARG A 704 13.85 -19.15 -12.46
N MET A 705 13.72 -17.84 -12.65
CA MET A 705 12.51 -17.09 -12.28
C MET A 705 11.38 -17.21 -13.31
N TYR A 706 11.70 -17.26 -14.60
CA TYR A 706 10.72 -17.12 -15.69
C TYR A 706 10.75 -18.27 -16.71
N GLY A 707 11.68 -19.19 -16.59
CA GLY A 707 11.83 -20.36 -17.45
C GLY A 707 11.58 -21.67 -16.73
N ASP A 708 12.57 -22.56 -16.79
CA ASP A 708 12.62 -23.80 -16.02
C ASP A 708 13.58 -23.60 -14.84
N ALA A 709 13.06 -23.74 -13.63
CA ALA A 709 13.84 -23.52 -12.42
C ALA A 709 14.78 -24.68 -12.05
N ASP A 710 14.76 -25.79 -12.80
CA ASP A 710 15.56 -26.99 -12.57
C ASP A 710 15.46 -27.52 -11.12
N GLY A 711 14.24 -27.48 -10.55
CA GLY A 711 13.95 -27.93 -9.21
C GLY A 711 14.28 -26.93 -8.08
N ARG A 712 14.84 -25.75 -8.43
CA ARG A 712 15.09 -24.66 -7.47
C ARG A 712 13.82 -23.85 -7.25
N ASP A 713 13.73 -23.12 -6.10
CA ASP A 713 12.64 -22.17 -5.88
C ASP A 713 12.70 -21.02 -6.91
N PRO A 714 11.66 -20.82 -7.75
CA PRO A 714 11.61 -19.74 -8.72
C PRO A 714 11.21 -18.39 -8.09
N ASN A 715 10.70 -18.40 -6.86
CA ASN A 715 10.16 -17.21 -6.17
C ASN A 715 11.26 -16.48 -5.41
N VAL A 716 12.24 -15.98 -6.14
CA VAL A 716 13.42 -15.30 -5.63
C VAL A 716 13.65 -13.98 -6.36
N MET A 717 14.41 -13.08 -5.72
CA MET A 717 14.91 -11.84 -6.30
C MET A 717 16.43 -11.92 -6.40
N TYR A 718 16.99 -11.53 -7.54
CA TYR A 718 18.44 -11.47 -7.72
C TYR A 718 18.93 -10.07 -7.35
N TYR A 719 19.92 -10.00 -6.46
CA TYR A 719 20.65 -8.78 -6.15
C TYR A 719 22.05 -8.86 -6.75
N ILE A 720 22.41 -7.92 -7.62
CA ILE A 720 23.68 -7.92 -8.31
C ILE A 720 24.35 -6.56 -8.10
N THR A 721 25.55 -6.56 -7.50
CA THR A 721 26.35 -5.35 -7.39
C THR A 721 27.17 -5.13 -8.66
N VAL A 722 27.22 -3.89 -9.14
CA VAL A 722 28.02 -3.46 -10.27
C VAL A 722 28.77 -2.16 -9.94
N TYR A 723 29.92 -1.98 -10.56
CA TYR A 723 30.89 -0.95 -10.22
C TYR A 723 30.99 0.11 -11.31
N ASN A 724 31.39 1.32 -10.96
CA ASN A 724 31.69 2.40 -11.89
C ASN A 724 33.17 2.49 -12.25
N GLU A 725 34.05 1.73 -11.58
CA GLU A 725 35.47 1.66 -11.90
C GLU A 725 35.67 1.00 -13.27
N PRO A 726 36.24 1.73 -14.26
CA PRO A 726 36.52 1.13 -15.55
C PRO A 726 37.78 0.24 -15.45
N ILE A 727 37.63 -1.00 -15.90
CA ILE A 727 38.70 -1.98 -15.99
C ILE A 727 38.70 -2.59 -17.38
N ARG A 728 39.84 -3.16 -17.78
CA ARG A 728 39.87 -4.07 -18.96
C ARG A 728 39.01 -5.30 -18.66
N GLN A 729 37.92 -5.42 -19.35
CA GLN A 729 37.12 -6.63 -19.26
C GLN A 729 37.83 -7.76 -20.03
N PRO A 730 38.24 -8.84 -19.37
CA PRO A 730 38.80 -9.97 -20.07
C PRO A 730 37.78 -10.64 -20.97
N ALA A 731 38.25 -11.26 -22.04
CA ALA A 731 37.42 -12.21 -22.76
C ALA A 731 37.15 -13.42 -21.87
N GLU A 732 36.01 -14.07 -22.09
CA GLU A 732 35.67 -15.30 -21.40
C GLU A 732 36.72 -16.40 -21.67
N PRO A 733 37.24 -17.07 -20.63
CA PRO A 733 38.15 -18.19 -20.80
C PRO A 733 37.51 -19.34 -21.57
N GLU A 734 38.28 -20.07 -22.39
CA GLU A 734 37.74 -21.23 -23.15
C GLU A 734 37.12 -22.31 -22.25
N ASN A 735 37.64 -22.49 -21.05
CA ASN A 735 37.18 -23.49 -20.07
C ASN A 735 36.62 -22.80 -18.83
N VAL A 736 35.74 -21.79 -19.03
CA VAL A 736 35.09 -21.10 -17.92
C VAL A 736 34.21 -22.07 -17.11
N ASP A 737 34.37 -22.06 -15.78
CA ASP A 737 33.55 -22.82 -14.84
C ASP A 737 32.23 -22.11 -14.60
N VAL A 738 31.24 -22.35 -15.48
CA VAL A 738 29.91 -21.72 -15.37
C VAL A 738 29.19 -22.17 -14.12
N GLU A 739 29.33 -23.43 -13.73
CA GLU A 739 28.71 -23.96 -12.53
C GLU A 739 29.26 -23.29 -11.29
N GLY A 740 30.60 -23.11 -11.24
CA GLY A 740 31.24 -22.39 -10.14
C GLY A 740 30.81 -20.92 -10.06
N ILE A 741 30.67 -20.23 -11.22
CA ILE A 741 30.12 -18.85 -11.27
C ILE A 741 28.74 -18.78 -10.61
N ILE A 742 27.85 -19.72 -10.94
CA ILE A 742 26.47 -19.76 -10.43
C ILE A 742 26.42 -20.19 -8.96
N LYS A 743 27.23 -21.15 -8.56
CA LYS A 743 27.31 -21.65 -7.18
C LYS A 743 28.11 -20.74 -6.23
N GLY A 744 28.76 -19.73 -6.76
CA GLY A 744 29.32 -18.64 -5.96
C GLY A 744 30.84 -18.55 -5.91
N ILE A 745 31.61 -19.49 -6.44
CA ILE A 745 33.07 -19.44 -6.49
C ILE A 745 33.63 -20.27 -7.65
N TYR A 746 34.59 -19.68 -8.36
CA TYR A 746 35.36 -20.40 -9.37
C TYR A 746 36.83 -19.91 -9.42
N ASN A 747 37.73 -20.77 -9.94
CA ASN A 747 39.14 -20.40 -10.09
C ASN A 747 39.34 -19.51 -11.32
N VAL A 748 39.95 -18.33 -11.12
CA VAL A 748 40.29 -17.38 -12.19
C VAL A 748 41.70 -17.59 -12.72
N ASP A 749 42.65 -17.80 -11.80
CA ASP A 749 44.06 -18.06 -12.12
C ASP A 749 44.57 -19.20 -11.23
N GLU A 750 45.01 -20.29 -11.85
CA GLU A 750 45.65 -21.42 -11.17
C GLU A 750 47.04 -21.10 -10.65
N HIS A 751 47.57 -21.98 -9.79
CA HIS A 751 48.97 -21.92 -9.36
C HIS A 751 49.93 -22.01 -10.55
N GLN A 752 51.00 -21.18 -10.53
CA GLN A 752 52.05 -21.20 -11.57
C GLN A 752 53.01 -22.39 -11.44
N ASN A 753 53.01 -23.06 -10.30
CA ASN A 753 53.74 -24.28 -9.99
C ASN A 753 55.30 -24.14 -10.09
N PHE A 754 55.85 -23.00 -9.65
CA PHE A 754 57.31 -22.76 -9.59
C PHE A 754 57.97 -23.24 -8.28
N GLY A 755 57.23 -23.92 -7.39
CA GLY A 755 57.83 -24.60 -6.23
C GLY A 755 57.89 -23.78 -4.93
N GLY A 756 57.33 -22.58 -4.90
CA GLY A 756 57.24 -21.73 -3.68
C GLY A 756 56.07 -22.14 -2.74
N PRO A 757 55.99 -21.50 -1.57
CA PRO A 757 54.79 -21.66 -0.71
C PRO A 757 53.54 -21.34 -1.49
N LYS A 758 52.43 -22.14 -1.27
CA LYS A 758 51.17 -21.95 -1.94
C LYS A 758 50.20 -21.10 -1.14
N ALA A 759 49.48 -20.21 -1.81
CA ALA A 759 48.42 -19.39 -1.23
C ALA A 759 47.16 -19.40 -2.08
N GLN A 760 46.00 -19.16 -1.47
CA GLN A 760 44.72 -18.98 -2.13
C GLN A 760 44.21 -17.55 -1.87
N LEU A 761 43.99 -16.79 -2.91
CA LEU A 761 43.47 -15.42 -2.85
C LEU A 761 41.98 -15.44 -3.27
N LEU A 762 41.09 -15.19 -2.34
CA LEU A 762 39.64 -15.13 -2.55
C LEU A 762 39.22 -13.69 -2.62
N ALA A 763 38.54 -13.27 -3.68
CA ALA A 763 38.09 -11.90 -3.88
C ALA A 763 36.75 -11.85 -4.59
N SER A 764 36.01 -10.77 -4.41
CA SER A 764 34.72 -10.50 -5.05
C SER A 764 34.76 -9.15 -5.78
N GLY A 765 33.98 -8.99 -6.83
CA GLY A 765 33.84 -7.74 -7.56
C GLY A 765 35.19 -7.11 -7.94
N VAL A 766 35.36 -5.83 -7.71
CA VAL A 766 36.62 -5.11 -8.01
C VAL A 766 37.85 -5.64 -7.25
N GLY A 767 37.65 -6.44 -6.22
CA GLY A 767 38.76 -7.08 -5.50
C GLY A 767 39.46 -8.17 -6.34
N VAL A 768 38.81 -8.75 -7.35
CA VAL A 768 39.41 -9.81 -8.17
C VAL A 768 40.59 -9.30 -9.03
N PRO A 769 40.48 -8.19 -9.78
CA PRO A 769 41.66 -7.60 -10.48
C PRO A 769 42.82 -7.28 -9.52
N TRP A 770 42.53 -6.78 -8.32
CA TRP A 770 43.57 -6.50 -7.34
C TRP A 770 44.22 -7.77 -6.77
N ALA A 771 43.45 -8.83 -6.55
CA ALA A 771 43.97 -10.14 -6.15
C ALA A 771 44.89 -10.73 -7.24
N ARG A 772 44.57 -10.52 -8.51
CA ARG A 772 45.44 -10.92 -9.64
C ARG A 772 46.75 -10.16 -9.64
N GLU A 773 46.73 -8.83 -9.42
CA GLU A 773 47.94 -8.03 -9.26
C GLU A 773 48.75 -8.48 -8.02
N ALA A 774 48.06 -8.70 -6.90
CA ALA A 774 48.73 -9.20 -5.68
C ALA A 774 49.41 -10.57 -5.92
N ARG A 775 48.79 -11.48 -6.71
CA ARG A 775 49.40 -12.73 -7.13
C ARG A 775 50.74 -12.54 -7.83
N GLU A 776 50.83 -11.61 -8.77
CA GLU A 776 52.07 -11.30 -9.51
C GLU A 776 53.13 -10.70 -8.56
N LEU A 777 52.72 -9.79 -7.65
CA LEU A 777 53.59 -9.21 -6.63
C LEU A 777 54.12 -10.28 -5.66
N LEU A 778 53.27 -11.19 -5.20
CA LEU A 778 53.64 -12.30 -4.31
C LEU A 778 54.67 -13.24 -4.97
N ALA A 779 54.46 -13.57 -6.24
CA ALA A 779 55.37 -14.43 -7.00
C ALA A 779 56.74 -13.77 -7.18
N ARG A 780 56.72 -12.50 -7.62
CA ARG A 780 57.96 -11.72 -7.93
C ARG A 780 58.76 -11.38 -6.68
N ASP A 781 58.14 -10.89 -5.63
CA ASP A 781 58.83 -10.26 -4.52
C ASP A 781 59.04 -11.21 -3.32
N TRP A 782 58.19 -12.26 -3.22
CA TRP A 782 58.16 -13.14 -2.07
C TRP A 782 58.28 -14.65 -2.41
N GLY A 783 58.28 -14.99 -3.70
CA GLY A 783 58.35 -16.36 -4.16
C GLY A 783 57.13 -17.22 -3.74
N VAL A 784 56.00 -16.60 -3.51
CA VAL A 784 54.72 -17.26 -3.13
C VAL A 784 53.90 -17.57 -4.38
N ASP A 785 53.52 -18.85 -4.55
CA ASP A 785 52.70 -19.32 -5.65
C ASP A 785 51.21 -19.24 -5.26
N ALA A 786 50.57 -18.17 -5.67
CA ALA A 786 49.14 -17.93 -5.32
C ALA A 786 48.21 -18.28 -6.47
N ALA A 787 47.09 -18.92 -6.16
CA ALA A 787 45.92 -19.04 -7.02
C ALA A 787 44.89 -17.94 -6.69
N VAL A 788 44.12 -17.49 -7.69
CA VAL A 788 43.08 -16.47 -7.50
C VAL A 788 41.69 -17.07 -7.77
N TRP A 789 40.77 -16.81 -6.87
CA TRP A 789 39.39 -17.23 -6.94
C TRP A 789 38.47 -16.02 -7.00
N SER A 790 37.51 -16.00 -7.93
CA SER A 790 36.41 -15.07 -7.93
C SER A 790 35.28 -15.66 -7.12
N VAL A 791 34.95 -15.03 -6.00
CA VAL A 791 33.79 -15.35 -5.18
C VAL A 791 32.63 -14.48 -5.70
N THR A 792 31.86 -15.06 -6.60
CA THR A 792 30.73 -14.37 -7.23
C THR A 792 29.53 -14.25 -6.28
N SER A 793 29.42 -15.15 -5.29
CA SER A 793 28.32 -15.12 -4.32
C SER A 793 28.67 -15.78 -2.98
N TRP A 794 28.89 -15.00 -1.97
CA TRP A 794 28.96 -15.49 -0.57
C TRP A 794 27.61 -16.02 -0.06
N ASN A 795 26.54 -15.54 -0.65
CA ASN A 795 25.17 -15.94 -0.30
C ASN A 795 24.87 -17.37 -0.75
N GLU A 796 25.20 -17.73 -1.99
CA GLU A 796 25.00 -19.09 -2.50
C GLU A 796 25.93 -20.10 -1.84
N LEU A 797 27.20 -19.73 -1.61
CA LEU A 797 28.16 -20.58 -0.85
C LEU A 797 27.68 -20.89 0.58
N ARG A 798 26.90 -20.03 1.19
CA ARG A 798 26.29 -20.28 2.50
C ARG A 798 25.12 -21.25 2.42
N ARG A 799 24.40 -21.25 1.29
CA ARG A 799 23.21 -22.11 1.11
C ARG A 799 23.55 -23.53 0.76
N ASP A 800 24.62 -23.73 0.01
CA ASP A 800 25.19 -25.04 -0.28
C ASP A 800 25.91 -25.62 0.94
#